data_ee5115dcff0c50a1196e6f06b75cb241
#
_entry.id   ee5115dcff0c50a1196e6f06b75cb241
#
_cell.length_a   1.000
_cell.length_b   1.000
_cell.length_c   1.000
_cell.angle_alpha   90.00
_cell.angle_beta   90.00
_cell.angle_gamma   90.00
#
_symmetry.space_group_name_H-M   'P 1'
#
loop_
_entity.id
_entity.type
_entity.pdbx_description
1 polymer ?
#
loop_
_entity_poly.entity_id
_entity_poly.type
_entity_poly.pdbx_seq_one_letter_code
_entity_poly.pdbx_strand_id
1 'polypeptide(L)'
;MAEYRLAMNAFESASWNCTSLILPEQPAPPAWLVRVETGLGKSHVGKAMIAAALKANPVLQIDYIVPGHELAEDVVADLAKLSVGAEVYRGYKQPDHRPGAPPEAKMCLDIAAYEDALKCGANVRQSICDLLGEWRCTLAGKCGREAQRLKRSRVWVYPSQTLYHKRPDFIPEADLLVADEKFIGGAVDSKVTEILLSDIAAVAGDYNGALVDILQESPGRRPLTRSTLVAKGVTADGARRMSKIELRRADVLVIQPGMAKTQRAAVVRDRGRSIKHARHMVDFWSEVAAFLDAGHEESGRIWIADSETFGFRPLKPVHDSWRTATLILDATAPSTELLSAVLGLHVEEKADIVAHWSPYVQTRQITGAQVGMRALGIRSDEKTGKSVIVDEGKRNRSDILRFIQARAGLIHGDVLVITYKTLVEEWEQAGGLPNNVRLAYFGNLSGLNDFENVAGLIVIGRLLPPVLEMEALAAVFSGTPVPESDRTWIERKDGTKRLGYAMVDGGILTASGAVVATKMFQHKNPTVEALRQLVTEAELIQAIGRARAHRRTRGATCRIDIVCDIPLPIVVDTVVPWDSVERGALGDMAGSGVWLNNRRDIEEAFARVSEYWARDAAKQMGRNPFKESILKRDFSPSGPASLVALPRRVTYQRAGERWHTNTAFALPHGPQDGATMREWLEDRLGPMAHVEVERLPMKHSALALAMAAKSW
;
A
#
# COMPACT_ATOMS: atom_id res chain seq x y z
N MET A 1 -6.94 -13.54 23.12
CA MET A 1 -6.90 -14.94 22.61
C MET A 1 -8.27 -15.57 22.46
N ALA A 2 -9.19 -15.44 23.42
CA ALA A 2 -10.57 -15.97 23.28
C ALA A 2 -11.31 -15.24 22.15
N GLU A 3 -11.30 -13.93 22.11
CA GLU A 3 -11.94 -13.12 21.07
C GLU A 3 -11.33 -13.36 19.67
N TYR A 4 -10.00 -13.52 19.59
CA TYR A 4 -9.36 -13.94 18.35
C TYR A 4 -9.92 -15.27 17.83
N ARG A 5 -10.09 -16.28 18.74
CA ARG A 5 -10.68 -17.57 18.37
C ARG A 5 -12.15 -17.45 17.95
N LEU A 6 -12.92 -16.59 18.60
CA LEU A 6 -14.32 -16.34 18.22
C LEU A 6 -14.39 -15.70 16.83
N ALA A 7 -13.55 -14.69 16.53
CA ALA A 7 -13.48 -14.07 15.22
C ALA A 7 -13.00 -15.07 14.14
N MET A 8 -12.01 -15.91 14.45
CA MET A 8 -11.57 -16.97 13.54
C MET A 8 -12.66 -17.97 13.25
N ASN A 9 -13.40 -18.43 14.28
CA ASN A 9 -14.52 -19.34 14.07
C ASN A 9 -15.65 -18.71 13.24
N ALA A 10 -15.94 -17.41 13.46
CA ALA A 10 -16.91 -16.66 12.65
C ALA A 10 -16.45 -16.55 11.20
N PHE A 11 -15.16 -16.27 10.96
CA PHE A 11 -14.59 -16.23 9.63
C PHE A 11 -14.60 -17.61 8.96
N GLU A 12 -14.19 -18.66 9.65
CA GLU A 12 -14.28 -20.02 9.14
C GLU A 12 -15.72 -20.37 8.75
N SER A 13 -16.70 -20.11 9.62
CA SER A 13 -18.11 -20.36 9.33
C SER A 13 -18.59 -19.58 8.10
N ALA A 14 -18.26 -18.28 7.98
CA ALA A 14 -18.61 -17.48 6.82
C ALA A 14 -17.94 -18.00 5.53
N SER A 15 -16.67 -18.40 5.60
CA SER A 15 -15.92 -18.96 4.47
C SER A 15 -16.45 -20.32 4.02
N TRP A 16 -16.84 -21.18 4.96
CA TRP A 16 -17.45 -22.48 4.64
C TRP A 16 -18.81 -22.32 3.96
N ASN A 17 -19.62 -21.37 4.39
CA ASN A 17 -20.90 -21.08 3.74
C ASN A 17 -20.72 -20.62 2.29
N CYS A 18 -19.55 -20.08 1.94
CA CYS A 18 -19.23 -19.67 0.57
C CYS A 18 -19.08 -20.84 -0.41
N THR A 19 -18.94 -22.09 0.04
CA THR A 19 -18.97 -23.26 -0.86
C THR A 19 -20.32 -23.40 -1.56
N SER A 20 -21.40 -22.86 -1.00
CA SER A 20 -22.71 -22.77 -1.65
C SER A 20 -22.78 -21.81 -2.83
N LEU A 21 -21.70 -21.01 -3.09
CA LEU A 21 -21.58 -20.22 -4.31
C LEU A 21 -21.56 -21.08 -5.59
N ILE A 22 -21.16 -22.34 -5.48
CA ILE A 22 -21.06 -23.23 -6.65
C ILE A 22 -22.42 -23.89 -6.89
N LEU A 23 -23.39 -23.10 -7.33
CA LEU A 23 -24.74 -23.57 -7.62
C LEU A 23 -25.01 -23.43 -9.14
N PRO A 24 -25.47 -24.51 -9.83
CA PRO A 24 -25.60 -24.51 -11.28
C PRO A 24 -26.82 -23.76 -11.86
N GLU A 25 -27.72 -23.21 -11.05
CA GLU A 25 -29.03 -22.71 -11.52
C GLU A 25 -29.29 -21.19 -11.36
N GLN A 26 -28.28 -20.37 -11.11
CA GLN A 26 -28.50 -18.93 -10.94
C GLN A 26 -28.31 -18.15 -12.26
N PRO A 27 -29.20 -17.17 -12.59
CA PRO A 27 -29.13 -16.41 -13.84
C PRO A 27 -27.86 -15.51 -13.93
N ALA A 28 -27.27 -15.15 -12.79
CA ALA A 28 -25.96 -14.48 -12.70
C ALA A 28 -25.15 -15.13 -11.58
N PRO A 29 -23.83 -15.35 -11.79
CA PRO A 29 -23.01 -15.94 -10.74
C PRO A 29 -22.99 -15.03 -9.51
N PRO A 30 -23.10 -15.58 -8.28
CA PRO A 30 -23.05 -14.80 -7.06
C PRO A 30 -21.64 -14.27 -6.81
N ALA A 31 -21.56 -13.06 -6.23
CA ALA A 31 -20.31 -12.49 -5.77
C ALA A 31 -20.43 -12.04 -4.31
N TRP A 32 -19.61 -12.60 -3.44
CA TRP A 32 -19.66 -12.38 -2.01
C TRP A 32 -18.40 -11.72 -1.49
N LEU A 33 -18.60 -10.70 -0.66
CA LEU A 33 -17.56 -10.04 0.09
C LEU A 33 -17.57 -10.54 1.54
N VAL A 34 -16.42 -10.99 2.01
CA VAL A 34 -16.15 -11.27 3.43
C VAL A 34 -15.04 -10.35 3.88
N ARG A 35 -15.39 -9.34 4.69
CA ARG A 35 -14.41 -8.47 5.34
C ARG A 35 -13.83 -9.19 6.54
N VAL A 36 -12.52 -9.20 6.62
CA VAL A 36 -11.81 -9.84 7.74
C VAL A 36 -10.68 -8.92 8.16
N GLU A 37 -10.70 -8.49 9.40
CA GLU A 37 -9.67 -7.60 9.93
C GLU A 37 -8.25 -8.12 9.66
N THR A 38 -7.34 -7.19 9.38
CA THR A 38 -5.96 -7.52 9.01
C THR A 38 -5.28 -8.31 10.13
N GLY A 39 -4.66 -9.44 9.79
CA GLY A 39 -3.93 -10.27 10.76
C GLY A 39 -4.72 -11.47 11.30
N LEU A 40 -6.02 -11.57 11.09
CA LEU A 40 -6.84 -12.70 11.55
C LEU A 40 -6.60 -14.03 10.80
N GLY A 41 -5.83 -14.01 9.70
CA GLY A 41 -5.50 -15.24 8.97
C GLY A 41 -6.44 -15.57 7.81
N LYS A 42 -7.11 -14.57 7.22
CA LYS A 42 -8.04 -14.74 6.09
C LYS A 42 -7.48 -15.62 4.96
N SER A 43 -6.23 -15.36 4.52
CA SER A 43 -5.60 -16.12 3.45
C SER A 43 -5.32 -17.59 3.84
N HIS A 44 -5.07 -17.85 5.13
CA HIS A 44 -4.91 -19.21 5.62
C HIS A 44 -6.23 -19.98 5.55
N VAL A 45 -7.31 -19.38 6.06
CA VAL A 45 -8.64 -19.99 6.01
C VAL A 45 -9.13 -20.14 4.58
N GLY A 46 -8.91 -19.14 3.72
CA GLY A 46 -9.23 -19.23 2.29
C GLY A 46 -8.55 -20.42 1.59
N LYS A 47 -7.26 -20.65 1.88
CA LYS A 47 -6.53 -21.81 1.36
C LYS A 47 -7.04 -23.15 1.93
N ALA A 48 -7.36 -23.20 3.21
CA ALA A 48 -7.95 -24.38 3.83
C ALA A 48 -9.34 -24.70 3.25
N MET A 49 -10.15 -23.68 2.98
CA MET A 49 -11.45 -23.81 2.29
C MET A 49 -11.28 -24.42 0.90
N ILE A 50 -10.31 -23.96 0.11
CA ILE A 50 -10.00 -24.52 -1.21
C ILE A 50 -9.63 -26.00 -1.11
N ALA A 51 -8.77 -26.36 -0.16
CA ALA A 51 -8.38 -27.76 0.07
C ALA A 51 -9.59 -28.63 0.42
N ALA A 52 -10.47 -28.14 1.28
CA ALA A 52 -11.69 -28.84 1.65
C ALA A 52 -12.69 -28.97 0.48
N ALA A 53 -12.87 -27.90 -0.30
CA ALA A 53 -13.73 -27.91 -1.50
C ALA A 53 -13.27 -28.94 -2.53
N LEU A 54 -11.97 -28.99 -2.81
CA LEU A 54 -11.37 -29.97 -3.74
C LEU A 54 -11.41 -31.40 -3.19
N LYS A 55 -11.34 -31.59 -1.88
CA LYS A 55 -11.53 -32.89 -1.27
C LYS A 55 -12.98 -33.38 -1.44
N ALA A 56 -13.95 -32.48 -1.29
CA ALA A 56 -15.36 -32.78 -1.48
C ALA A 56 -15.73 -32.99 -2.96
N ASN A 57 -15.14 -32.21 -3.84
CA ASN A 57 -15.36 -32.27 -5.29
C ASN A 57 -14.03 -32.10 -6.07
N PRO A 58 -13.33 -33.19 -6.39
CA PRO A 58 -12.01 -33.16 -7.01
C PRO A 58 -11.98 -32.61 -8.45
N VAL A 59 -13.14 -32.41 -9.08
CA VAL A 59 -13.20 -31.88 -10.46
C VAL A 59 -13.30 -30.35 -10.51
N LEU A 60 -13.54 -29.68 -9.38
CA LEU A 60 -13.64 -28.24 -9.32
C LEU A 60 -12.42 -27.55 -9.91
N GLN A 61 -12.65 -26.47 -10.65
CA GLN A 61 -11.64 -25.59 -11.17
C GLN A 61 -11.70 -24.26 -10.41
N ILE A 62 -10.59 -23.86 -9.78
CA ILE A 62 -10.55 -22.68 -8.90
C ILE A 62 -9.49 -21.71 -9.41
N ASP A 63 -9.87 -20.44 -9.54
CA ASP A 63 -8.96 -19.34 -9.79
C ASP A 63 -8.72 -18.57 -8.49
N TYR A 64 -7.46 -18.36 -8.14
CA TYR A 64 -7.05 -17.62 -6.97
C TYR A 64 -6.31 -16.34 -7.37
N ILE A 65 -6.83 -15.19 -6.98
CA ILE A 65 -6.32 -13.88 -7.38
C ILE A 65 -5.58 -13.24 -6.20
N VAL A 66 -4.38 -12.76 -6.46
CA VAL A 66 -3.52 -12.08 -5.49
C VAL A 66 -2.96 -10.77 -6.06
N PRO A 67 -2.51 -9.82 -5.24
CA PRO A 67 -1.95 -8.55 -5.71
C PRO A 67 -0.75 -8.68 -6.65
N GLY A 68 0.14 -9.66 -6.43
CA GLY A 68 1.38 -9.78 -7.17
C GLY A 68 1.95 -11.20 -7.27
N HIS A 69 3.03 -11.35 -8.05
CA HIS A 69 3.63 -12.66 -8.31
C HIS A 69 4.31 -13.29 -7.08
N GLU A 70 4.97 -12.49 -6.22
CA GLU A 70 5.61 -13.00 -5.00
C GLU A 70 4.58 -13.70 -4.11
N LEU A 71 3.46 -13.04 -3.86
CA LEU A 71 2.37 -13.62 -3.09
C LEU A 71 1.73 -14.84 -3.78
N ALA A 72 1.75 -14.89 -5.11
CA ALA A 72 1.26 -16.05 -5.86
C ALA A 72 2.13 -17.31 -5.61
N GLU A 73 3.44 -17.16 -5.51
CA GLU A 73 4.35 -18.25 -5.17
C GLU A 73 4.10 -18.74 -3.74
N ASP A 74 3.92 -17.83 -2.78
CA ASP A 74 3.60 -18.17 -1.39
C ASP A 74 2.29 -18.95 -1.29
N VAL A 75 1.26 -18.53 -2.03
CA VAL A 75 -0.04 -19.23 -2.05
C VAL A 75 0.12 -20.65 -2.59
N VAL A 76 0.88 -20.86 -3.69
CA VAL A 76 1.14 -22.19 -4.24
C VAL A 76 1.90 -23.06 -3.23
N ALA A 77 2.92 -22.51 -2.57
CA ALA A 77 3.69 -23.22 -1.55
C ALA A 77 2.82 -23.63 -0.35
N ASP A 78 1.90 -22.76 0.08
CA ASP A 78 1.00 -23.05 1.19
C ASP A 78 -0.09 -24.07 0.80
N LEU A 79 -0.64 -24.01 -0.41
CA LEU A 79 -1.57 -25.01 -0.92
C LEU A 79 -0.91 -26.40 -1.03
N ALA A 80 0.37 -26.44 -1.41
CA ALA A 80 1.13 -27.68 -1.44
C ALA A 80 1.25 -28.33 -0.06
N LYS A 81 1.41 -27.53 1.02
CA LYS A 81 1.39 -28.03 2.41
C LYS A 81 0.02 -28.67 2.80
N LEU A 82 -1.05 -28.24 2.12
CA LEU A 82 -2.41 -28.79 2.26
C LEU A 82 -2.68 -29.92 1.26
N SER A 83 -1.65 -30.43 0.57
CA SER A 83 -1.76 -31.47 -0.46
C SER A 83 -2.59 -31.06 -1.68
N VAL A 84 -2.66 -29.78 -1.98
CA VAL A 84 -3.35 -29.22 -3.15
C VAL A 84 -2.29 -28.78 -4.18
N GLY A 85 -2.35 -29.37 -5.38
CA GLY A 85 -1.54 -28.93 -6.52
C GLY A 85 -2.09 -27.63 -7.10
N ALA A 86 -1.25 -26.61 -7.20
CA ALA A 86 -1.58 -25.32 -7.77
C ALA A 86 -0.47 -24.81 -8.69
N GLU A 87 -0.81 -23.95 -9.65
CA GLU A 87 0.13 -23.37 -10.61
C GLU A 87 0.00 -21.85 -10.64
N VAL A 88 1.13 -21.15 -10.70
CA VAL A 88 1.16 -19.69 -10.90
C VAL A 88 1.09 -19.38 -12.39
N TYR A 89 0.14 -18.52 -12.77
CA TYR A 89 0.11 -17.97 -14.12
C TYR A 89 1.16 -16.86 -14.26
N ARG A 90 2.10 -17.05 -15.19
CA ARG A 90 3.19 -16.11 -15.47
C ARG A 90 3.03 -15.44 -16.81
N GLY A 91 3.09 -14.11 -16.80
CA GLY A 91 3.15 -13.30 -18.02
C GLY A 91 4.50 -13.39 -18.73
N TYR A 92 4.59 -12.82 -19.92
CA TYR A 92 5.77 -12.91 -20.81
C TYR A 92 7.09 -12.44 -20.19
N LYS A 93 7.07 -11.42 -19.34
CA LYS A 93 8.26 -10.84 -18.71
C LYS A 93 8.70 -11.54 -17.42
N GLN A 94 7.89 -12.45 -16.90
CA GLN A 94 8.18 -13.10 -15.64
C GLN A 94 9.35 -14.08 -15.77
N PRO A 95 10.10 -14.36 -14.71
CA PRO A 95 11.14 -15.38 -14.72
C PRO A 95 10.58 -16.75 -15.14
N ASP A 96 11.38 -17.51 -15.86
CA ASP A 96 11.08 -18.89 -16.23
C ASP A 96 11.64 -19.84 -15.18
N HIS A 97 10.81 -20.30 -14.27
CA HIS A 97 11.20 -21.16 -13.16
C HIS A 97 11.23 -22.66 -13.50
N ARG A 98 11.22 -23.02 -14.78
CA ARG A 98 11.28 -24.43 -15.18
C ARG A 98 12.66 -25.03 -14.89
N PRO A 99 12.74 -26.31 -14.50
CA PRO A 99 14.00 -27.02 -14.39
C PRO A 99 14.81 -26.95 -15.69
N GLY A 100 16.06 -26.52 -15.60
CA GLY A 100 16.96 -26.37 -16.75
C GLY A 100 16.84 -25.05 -17.53
N ALA A 101 15.94 -24.14 -17.16
CA ALA A 101 15.96 -22.79 -17.68
C ALA A 101 17.12 -21.98 -17.08
N PRO A 102 17.82 -21.13 -17.86
CA PRO A 102 18.82 -20.21 -17.31
C PRO A 102 18.22 -19.31 -16.23
N PRO A 103 18.96 -18.93 -15.16
CA PRO A 103 18.45 -18.12 -14.04
C PRO A 103 17.86 -16.77 -14.47
N GLU A 104 18.38 -16.17 -15.56
CA GLU A 104 17.94 -14.91 -16.13
C GLU A 104 16.82 -15.06 -17.17
N ALA A 105 16.45 -16.31 -17.52
CA ALA A 105 15.46 -16.57 -18.56
C ALA A 105 14.09 -16.03 -18.18
N LYS A 106 13.43 -15.39 -19.14
CA LYS A 106 12.04 -14.94 -19.03
C LYS A 106 11.12 -15.95 -19.74
N MET A 107 9.82 -15.92 -19.38
CA MET A 107 8.79 -16.76 -20.00
C MET A 107 8.77 -16.59 -21.53
N CYS A 108 8.99 -15.38 -22.06
CA CYS A 108 9.26 -15.13 -23.46
C CYS A 108 10.77 -14.96 -23.69
N LEU A 109 11.31 -15.66 -24.67
CA LEU A 109 12.75 -15.61 -24.99
C LEU A 109 13.12 -14.40 -25.87
N ASP A 110 12.15 -13.74 -26.52
CA ASP A 110 12.37 -12.48 -27.25
C ASP A 110 11.54 -11.35 -26.61
N ILE A 111 12.02 -10.86 -25.47
CA ILE A 111 11.38 -9.76 -24.72
C ILE A 111 11.34 -8.48 -25.54
N ALA A 112 12.33 -8.23 -26.39
CA ALA A 112 12.38 -7.02 -27.20
C ALA A 112 11.25 -7.00 -28.23
N ALA A 113 10.97 -8.13 -28.91
CA ALA A 113 9.83 -8.25 -29.80
C ALA A 113 8.49 -8.10 -29.05
N TYR A 114 8.39 -8.71 -27.87
CA TYR A 114 7.23 -8.53 -26.98
C TYR A 114 6.97 -7.06 -26.63
N GLU A 115 8.00 -6.34 -26.23
CA GLU A 115 7.88 -4.92 -25.83
C GLU A 115 7.49 -4.04 -27.02
N ASP A 116 8.04 -4.30 -28.19
CA ASP A 116 7.71 -3.56 -29.40
C ASP A 116 6.24 -3.77 -29.80
N ALA A 117 5.73 -5.01 -29.75
CA ALA A 117 4.31 -5.29 -29.99
C ALA A 117 3.40 -4.61 -28.95
N LEU A 118 3.77 -4.67 -27.68
CA LEU A 118 3.01 -4.05 -26.57
C LEU A 118 2.94 -2.52 -26.72
N LYS A 119 4.06 -1.87 -27.07
CA LYS A 119 4.11 -0.41 -27.29
C LYS A 119 3.18 0.06 -28.42
N CYS A 120 2.95 -0.79 -29.40
CA CYS A 120 2.03 -0.54 -30.50
C CYS A 120 0.57 -0.90 -30.18
N GLY A 121 0.28 -1.43 -28.99
CA GLY A 121 -1.07 -1.93 -28.65
C GLY A 121 -1.50 -3.16 -29.47
N ALA A 122 -0.55 -3.85 -30.11
CA ALA A 122 -0.82 -5.02 -30.91
C ALA A 122 -1.13 -6.26 -30.04
N ASN A 123 -1.90 -7.19 -30.58
CA ASN A 123 -2.10 -8.48 -29.93
C ASN A 123 -0.80 -9.28 -29.95
N VAL A 124 -0.14 -9.36 -28.81
CA VAL A 124 1.18 -10.00 -28.67
C VAL A 124 1.19 -11.44 -29.20
N ARG A 125 0.16 -12.24 -28.85
CA ARG A 125 0.11 -13.63 -29.28
C ARG A 125 0.05 -13.75 -30.79
N GLN A 126 -0.87 -13.02 -31.42
CA GLN A 126 -1.03 -13.04 -32.89
C GLN A 126 0.16 -12.39 -33.59
N SER A 127 0.81 -11.42 -33.00
CA SER A 127 1.93 -10.70 -33.59
C SER A 127 3.27 -11.46 -33.52
N ILE A 128 3.48 -12.28 -32.47
CA ILE A 128 4.80 -12.88 -32.19
C ILE A 128 4.74 -14.40 -32.10
N CYS A 129 3.69 -14.97 -31.48
CA CYS A 129 3.69 -16.39 -31.13
C CYS A 129 3.05 -17.27 -32.20
N ASP A 130 1.93 -16.81 -32.75
CA ASP A 130 1.09 -17.60 -33.64
C ASP A 130 0.26 -16.66 -34.51
N LEU A 131 0.72 -16.41 -35.73
CA LEU A 131 0.03 -15.54 -36.68
C LEU A 131 -1.17 -16.28 -37.29
N LEU A 132 -2.30 -16.29 -36.61
CA LEU A 132 -3.59 -16.83 -37.10
C LEU A 132 -3.49 -18.25 -37.71
N GLY A 133 -2.50 -19.03 -37.25
CA GLY A 133 -2.21 -20.36 -37.81
C GLY A 133 -1.28 -20.39 -39.04
N GLU A 134 -0.89 -19.24 -39.59
CA GLU A 134 -0.01 -19.16 -40.76
C GLU A 134 1.45 -19.52 -40.42
N TRP A 135 1.91 -19.15 -39.25
CA TRP A 135 3.24 -19.55 -38.79
C TRP A 135 3.29 -19.58 -37.26
N ARG A 136 4.23 -20.31 -36.71
CA ARG A 136 4.48 -20.44 -35.29
C ARG A 136 5.88 -19.93 -34.93
N CYS A 137 5.99 -19.31 -33.76
CA CYS A 137 7.26 -18.83 -33.21
C CYS A 137 8.34 -19.94 -33.25
N THR A 138 9.49 -19.64 -33.83
CA THR A 138 10.62 -20.59 -33.94
C THR A 138 11.22 -20.95 -32.55
N LEU A 139 10.96 -20.15 -31.53
CA LEU A 139 11.40 -20.38 -30.15
C LEU A 139 10.35 -21.13 -29.32
N ALA A 140 9.20 -21.50 -29.89
CA ALA A 140 8.08 -22.07 -29.13
C ALA A 140 8.47 -23.31 -28.32
N GLY A 141 9.29 -24.20 -28.88
CA GLY A 141 9.74 -25.43 -28.20
C GLY A 141 10.59 -25.21 -26.97
N LYS A 142 11.22 -24.03 -26.85
CA LYS A 142 12.06 -23.62 -25.69
C LYS A 142 11.37 -22.59 -24.80
N CYS A 143 10.24 -22.04 -25.22
CA CYS A 143 9.55 -20.93 -24.60
C CYS A 143 8.82 -21.36 -23.33
N GLY A 144 9.06 -20.68 -22.21
CA GLY A 144 8.36 -20.90 -20.93
C GLY A 144 6.86 -20.66 -21.04
N ARG A 145 6.47 -19.68 -21.84
CA ARG A 145 5.06 -19.35 -22.07
C ARG A 145 4.30 -20.48 -22.78
N GLU A 146 4.88 -21.11 -23.79
CA GLU A 146 4.27 -22.25 -24.49
C GLU A 146 4.30 -23.50 -23.61
N ALA A 147 5.36 -23.75 -22.86
CA ALA A 147 5.40 -24.87 -21.93
C ALA A 147 4.32 -24.74 -20.83
N GLN A 148 4.05 -23.51 -20.35
CA GLN A 148 2.97 -23.27 -19.39
C GLN A 148 1.58 -23.68 -19.93
N ARG A 149 1.35 -23.58 -21.24
CA ARG A 149 0.09 -23.99 -21.88
C ARG A 149 -0.17 -25.51 -21.81
N LEU A 150 0.87 -26.29 -21.58
CA LEU A 150 0.75 -27.74 -21.43
C LEU A 150 0.43 -28.17 -20.01
N LYS A 151 0.60 -27.27 -19.04
CA LYS A 151 0.28 -27.57 -17.64
C LYS A 151 -1.21 -27.76 -17.43
N ARG A 152 -1.52 -28.64 -16.50
CA ARG A 152 -2.89 -28.89 -16.05
C ARG A 152 -2.91 -28.79 -14.53
N SER A 153 -3.78 -27.93 -14.01
CA SER A 153 -3.99 -27.76 -12.57
C SER A 153 -5.45 -27.47 -12.31
N ARG A 154 -5.92 -27.85 -11.13
CA ARG A 154 -7.25 -27.51 -10.63
C ARG A 154 -7.29 -26.12 -9.98
N VAL A 155 -6.16 -25.67 -9.49
CA VAL A 155 -6.02 -24.32 -8.91
C VAL A 155 -4.97 -23.54 -9.72
N TRP A 156 -5.40 -22.41 -10.23
CA TRP A 156 -4.51 -21.45 -10.87
C TRP A 156 -4.44 -20.17 -10.04
N VAL A 157 -3.24 -19.68 -9.78
CA VAL A 157 -3.02 -18.45 -9.02
C VAL A 157 -2.57 -17.35 -9.96
N TYR A 158 -3.25 -16.20 -9.92
CA TYR A 158 -3.02 -15.10 -10.84
C TYR A 158 -2.73 -13.79 -10.10
N PRO A 159 -1.81 -12.96 -10.62
CA PRO A 159 -1.75 -11.55 -10.24
C PRO A 159 -3.04 -10.83 -10.66
N SER A 160 -3.52 -9.92 -9.82
CA SER A 160 -4.81 -9.23 -10.00
C SER A 160 -4.97 -8.49 -11.33
N GLN A 161 -3.87 -7.98 -11.89
CA GLN A 161 -3.87 -7.33 -13.20
C GLN A 161 -4.36 -8.25 -14.33
N THR A 162 -4.31 -9.56 -14.16
CA THR A 162 -4.76 -10.54 -15.17
C THR A 162 -6.27 -10.49 -15.38
N LEU A 163 -7.04 -10.10 -14.37
CA LEU A 163 -8.51 -9.99 -14.44
C LEU A 163 -9.00 -9.01 -15.52
N TYR A 164 -8.21 -8.01 -15.87
CA TYR A 164 -8.56 -6.98 -16.86
C TYR A 164 -8.23 -7.38 -18.30
N HIS A 165 -7.77 -8.62 -18.48
CA HIS A 165 -7.48 -9.22 -19.77
C HIS A 165 -8.31 -10.46 -19.97
N LYS A 166 -8.50 -10.87 -21.24
CA LYS A 166 -9.16 -12.12 -21.55
C LYS A 166 -8.44 -13.28 -20.85
N ARG A 167 -9.22 -14.15 -20.21
CA ARG A 167 -8.72 -15.36 -19.57
C ARG A 167 -7.89 -16.20 -20.56
N PRO A 168 -6.78 -16.80 -20.12
CA PRO A 168 -5.97 -17.67 -20.96
C PRO A 168 -6.79 -18.85 -21.51
N ASP A 169 -6.81 -19.01 -22.81
CA ASP A 169 -7.59 -20.00 -23.56
C ASP A 169 -7.24 -21.48 -23.27
N PHE A 170 -6.11 -21.74 -22.66
CA PHE A 170 -5.64 -23.09 -22.31
C PHE A 170 -5.99 -23.51 -20.88
N ILE A 171 -6.53 -22.62 -20.07
CA ILE A 171 -6.96 -22.88 -18.71
C ILE A 171 -8.49 -23.05 -18.72
N PRO A 172 -9.03 -24.18 -18.21
CA PRO A 172 -10.46 -24.39 -18.13
C PRO A 172 -11.19 -23.28 -17.39
N GLU A 173 -12.46 -23.05 -17.71
CA GLU A 173 -13.29 -22.10 -16.96
C GLU A 173 -13.35 -22.49 -15.49
N ALA A 174 -13.32 -21.50 -14.62
CA ALA A 174 -13.37 -21.73 -13.17
C ALA A 174 -14.81 -21.87 -12.69
N ASP A 175 -15.01 -22.75 -11.72
CA ASP A 175 -16.25 -22.85 -10.97
C ASP A 175 -16.31 -21.82 -9.84
N LEU A 176 -15.13 -21.42 -9.33
CA LEU A 176 -14.98 -20.44 -8.26
C LEU A 176 -13.75 -19.55 -8.50
N LEU A 177 -13.94 -18.25 -8.35
CA LEU A 177 -12.88 -17.25 -8.27
C LEU A 177 -12.76 -16.76 -6.82
N VAL A 178 -11.56 -16.85 -6.26
CA VAL A 178 -11.24 -16.30 -4.92
C VAL A 178 -10.30 -15.12 -5.10
N ALA A 179 -10.73 -13.92 -4.73
CA ALA A 179 -9.90 -12.72 -4.73
C ALA A 179 -9.41 -12.41 -3.31
N ASP A 180 -8.11 -12.58 -3.08
CA ASP A 180 -7.46 -12.30 -1.79
C ASP A 180 -6.73 -10.97 -1.86
N GLU A 181 -7.26 -9.97 -1.16
CA GLU A 181 -6.81 -8.57 -1.15
C GLU A 181 -7.13 -7.76 -2.43
N LYS A 182 -6.55 -6.55 -2.51
CA LYS A 182 -6.88 -5.50 -3.48
C LYS A 182 -6.70 -5.94 -4.94
N PHE A 183 -7.75 -5.82 -5.74
CA PHE A 183 -7.67 -6.04 -7.19
C PHE A 183 -8.18 -4.85 -8.01
N ILE A 184 -8.96 -3.93 -7.44
CA ILE A 184 -9.61 -2.86 -8.21
C ILE A 184 -8.65 -1.84 -8.81
N GLY A 185 -7.40 -1.78 -8.37
CA GLY A 185 -6.40 -0.83 -8.87
C GLY A 185 -6.12 -0.93 -10.38
N GLY A 186 -6.43 -2.06 -11.01
CA GLY A 186 -6.31 -2.24 -12.45
C GLY A 186 -7.52 -1.77 -13.26
N ALA A 187 -8.63 -1.40 -12.60
CA ALA A 187 -9.86 -0.99 -13.25
C ALA A 187 -9.78 0.38 -13.95
N VAL A 188 -8.80 1.20 -13.58
CA VAL A 188 -8.61 2.53 -14.14
C VAL A 188 -7.15 2.74 -14.50
N ASP A 189 -6.87 3.15 -15.73
CA ASP A 189 -5.51 3.49 -16.14
C ASP A 189 -5.02 4.74 -15.39
N SER A 190 -3.75 4.71 -15.00
CA SER A 190 -3.09 5.86 -14.35
C SER A 190 -2.96 7.08 -15.27
N LYS A 191 -2.99 6.86 -16.59
CA LYS A 191 -2.83 7.91 -17.60
C LYS A 191 -4.15 8.14 -18.36
N VAL A 192 -4.40 9.41 -18.64
CA VAL A 192 -5.43 9.84 -19.57
C VAL A 192 -4.99 9.46 -20.99
N THR A 193 -5.91 8.95 -21.80
CA THR A 193 -5.71 8.78 -23.22
C THR A 193 -6.21 10.02 -23.95
N GLU A 194 -5.37 10.57 -24.83
CA GLU A 194 -5.69 11.71 -25.68
C GLU A 194 -5.89 11.25 -27.12
N ILE A 195 -6.93 11.80 -27.77
CA ILE A 195 -7.23 11.57 -29.18
C ILE A 195 -7.22 12.91 -29.88
N LEU A 196 -6.30 13.06 -30.83
CA LEU A 196 -6.11 14.31 -31.55
C LEU A 196 -7.04 14.45 -32.74
N LEU A 197 -7.50 15.66 -33.03
CA LEU A 197 -8.30 16.01 -34.19
C LEU A 197 -7.65 15.50 -35.51
N SER A 198 -6.34 15.66 -35.64
CA SER A 198 -5.59 15.18 -36.80
C SER A 198 -5.69 13.68 -37.02
N ASP A 199 -5.72 12.91 -35.94
CA ASP A 199 -5.82 11.45 -35.99
C ASP A 199 -7.25 11.00 -36.30
N ILE A 200 -8.26 11.73 -35.86
CA ILE A 200 -9.70 11.48 -36.20
C ILE A 200 -9.94 11.82 -37.67
N ALA A 201 -9.51 12.98 -38.11
CA ALA A 201 -9.73 13.47 -39.47
C ALA A 201 -9.02 12.63 -40.56
N ALA A 202 -7.93 11.95 -40.19
CA ALA A 202 -7.22 11.02 -41.09
C ALA A 202 -8.05 9.81 -41.52
N VAL A 203 -9.20 9.58 -40.86
CA VAL A 203 -10.05 8.41 -41.09
C VAL A 203 -11.42 8.87 -41.57
N ALA A 204 -11.73 8.61 -42.84
CA ALA A 204 -13.04 8.94 -43.41
C ALA A 204 -14.18 8.15 -42.71
N GLY A 205 -15.29 8.81 -42.47
CA GLY A 205 -16.51 8.22 -41.90
C GLY A 205 -17.40 9.26 -41.25
N ASP A 206 -18.72 9.10 -41.35
CA ASP A 206 -19.72 10.08 -40.89
C ASP A 206 -19.58 10.39 -39.40
N TYR A 207 -19.34 9.40 -38.57
CA TYR A 207 -19.16 9.59 -37.13
C TYR A 207 -17.84 10.27 -36.76
N ASN A 208 -16.75 10.05 -37.52
CA ASN A 208 -15.50 10.77 -37.33
C ASN A 208 -15.68 12.25 -37.70
N GLY A 209 -16.45 12.55 -38.77
CA GLY A 209 -16.86 13.93 -39.09
C GLY A 209 -17.61 14.60 -37.94
N ALA A 210 -18.56 13.90 -37.33
CA ALA A 210 -19.28 14.39 -36.16
C ALA A 210 -18.35 14.73 -34.97
N LEU A 211 -17.32 13.93 -34.71
CA LEU A 211 -16.34 14.22 -33.65
C LEU A 211 -15.47 15.44 -33.99
N VAL A 212 -15.09 15.60 -35.27
CA VAL A 212 -14.35 16.78 -35.77
C VAL A 212 -15.17 18.04 -35.50
N ASP A 213 -16.45 18.05 -35.92
CA ASP A 213 -17.35 19.15 -35.71
C ASP A 213 -17.51 19.52 -34.22
N ILE A 214 -17.67 18.50 -33.36
CA ILE A 214 -17.81 18.68 -31.91
C ILE A 214 -16.58 19.37 -31.32
N LEU A 215 -15.36 19.00 -31.74
CA LEU A 215 -14.13 19.66 -31.27
C LEU A 215 -14.05 21.09 -31.75
N GLN A 216 -14.28 21.34 -33.05
CA GLN A 216 -14.19 22.67 -33.65
C GLN A 216 -15.21 23.67 -33.08
N GLU A 217 -16.40 23.19 -32.71
CA GLU A 217 -17.46 24.00 -32.11
C GLU A 217 -17.26 24.24 -30.60
N SER A 218 -16.20 23.68 -30.00
CA SER A 218 -16.04 23.64 -28.54
C SER A 218 -14.90 24.57 -28.06
N PRO A 219 -15.21 25.69 -27.42
CA PRO A 219 -14.22 26.72 -27.09
C PRO A 219 -13.36 26.43 -25.83
N GLY A 220 -13.40 25.25 -25.24
CA GLY A 220 -12.63 24.98 -24.03
C GLY A 220 -12.93 23.66 -23.35
N ARG A 221 -12.24 23.38 -22.25
CA ARG A 221 -12.36 22.12 -21.52
C ARG A 221 -13.74 21.98 -20.89
N ARG A 222 -14.42 20.88 -21.23
CA ARG A 222 -15.74 20.52 -20.70
C ARG A 222 -16.03 19.02 -20.85
N PRO A 223 -16.90 18.43 -20.03
CA PRO A 223 -17.40 17.08 -20.27
C PRO A 223 -18.02 16.96 -21.67
N LEU A 224 -17.92 15.78 -22.28
CA LEU A 224 -18.68 15.46 -23.47
C LEU A 224 -20.14 15.23 -23.06
N THR A 225 -21.08 15.88 -23.78
CA THR A 225 -22.51 15.77 -23.44
C THR A 225 -23.24 14.85 -24.41
N ARG A 226 -24.29 14.19 -23.88
CA ARG A 226 -25.19 13.34 -24.66
C ARG A 226 -25.91 14.14 -25.73
N SER A 227 -26.45 15.32 -25.36
CA SER A 227 -27.12 16.22 -26.27
C SER A 227 -26.26 16.61 -27.49
N THR A 228 -24.95 16.89 -27.26
CA THR A 228 -24.02 17.21 -28.35
C THR A 228 -23.83 16.02 -29.30
N LEU A 229 -23.65 14.80 -28.78
CA LEU A 229 -23.50 13.59 -29.60
C LEU A 229 -24.77 13.30 -30.42
N VAL A 230 -25.92 13.36 -29.79
CA VAL A 230 -27.22 13.10 -30.42
C VAL A 230 -27.54 14.14 -31.51
N ALA A 231 -27.26 15.44 -31.26
CA ALA A 231 -27.42 16.50 -32.26
C ALA A 231 -26.56 16.28 -33.52
N LYS A 232 -25.43 15.63 -33.39
CA LYS A 232 -24.54 15.22 -34.51
C LYS A 232 -24.86 13.81 -35.06
N GLY A 233 -26.01 13.24 -34.68
CA GLY A 233 -26.48 11.95 -35.18
C GLY A 233 -25.76 10.72 -34.64
N VAL A 234 -24.93 10.85 -33.59
CA VAL A 234 -24.20 9.72 -32.98
C VAL A 234 -25.16 8.92 -32.10
N THR A 235 -25.27 7.62 -32.37
CA THR A 235 -26.09 6.67 -31.61
C THR A 235 -25.22 5.60 -30.95
N ALA A 236 -25.72 4.96 -29.88
CA ALA A 236 -25.01 3.89 -29.19
C ALA A 236 -24.66 2.72 -30.14
N ASP A 237 -25.61 2.32 -30.98
CA ASP A 237 -25.36 1.25 -31.96
C ASP A 237 -24.37 1.67 -33.05
N GLY A 238 -24.41 2.93 -33.45
CA GLY A 238 -23.41 3.50 -34.36
C GLY A 238 -22.03 3.47 -33.77
N ALA A 239 -21.88 3.90 -32.50
CA ALA A 239 -20.62 3.86 -31.77
C ALA A 239 -20.08 2.42 -31.62
N ARG A 240 -20.94 1.43 -31.33
CA ARG A 240 -20.55 0.01 -31.30
C ARG A 240 -20.06 -0.48 -32.67
N ARG A 241 -20.70 -0.03 -33.77
CA ARG A 241 -20.24 -0.34 -35.13
C ARG A 241 -18.87 0.27 -35.40
N MET A 242 -18.64 1.51 -35.02
CA MET A 242 -17.35 2.19 -35.15
C MET A 242 -16.26 1.47 -34.39
N SER A 243 -16.49 1.07 -33.14
CA SER A 243 -15.56 0.26 -32.36
C SER A 243 -15.15 -1.01 -33.10
N LYS A 244 -16.10 -1.73 -33.71
CA LYS A 244 -15.81 -2.94 -34.53
C LYS A 244 -15.02 -2.63 -35.78
N ILE A 245 -15.27 -1.50 -36.46
CA ILE A 245 -14.52 -1.05 -37.64
C ILE A 245 -13.06 -0.76 -37.25
N GLU A 246 -12.86 0.00 -36.18
CA GLU A 246 -11.53 0.32 -35.66
C GLU A 246 -10.76 -0.93 -35.19
N LEU A 247 -11.45 -1.90 -34.58
CA LEU A 247 -10.86 -3.19 -34.23
C LEU A 247 -10.29 -3.94 -35.42
N ARG A 248 -10.98 -3.90 -36.57
CA ARG A 248 -10.49 -4.50 -37.83
C ARG A 248 -9.29 -3.73 -38.41
N ARG A 249 -9.24 -2.40 -38.19
CA ARG A 249 -8.10 -1.55 -38.56
C ARG A 249 -6.89 -1.72 -37.64
N ALA A 250 -7.12 -2.13 -36.39
CA ALA A 250 -6.07 -2.49 -35.45
C ALA A 250 -5.39 -3.80 -35.82
N ASP A 251 -4.77 -3.78 -36.99
CA ASP A 251 -4.13 -4.87 -37.66
C ASP A 251 -3.06 -5.62 -36.85
N VAL A 252 -2.72 -6.81 -37.24
CA VAL A 252 -1.65 -7.59 -36.59
C VAL A 252 -0.29 -7.01 -36.97
N LEU A 253 0.53 -6.72 -35.96
CA LEU A 253 1.92 -6.30 -36.15
C LEU A 253 2.78 -7.56 -36.32
N VAL A 254 3.24 -7.85 -37.50
CA VAL A 254 4.06 -9.05 -37.75
C VAL A 254 5.50 -8.79 -37.34
N ILE A 255 5.88 -9.30 -36.19
CA ILE A 255 7.25 -9.28 -35.68
C ILE A 255 7.70 -10.71 -35.43
N GLN A 256 8.56 -11.23 -36.26
CA GLN A 256 9.10 -12.58 -36.09
C GLN A 256 10.19 -12.57 -34.98
N PRO A 257 10.19 -13.53 -34.04
CA PRO A 257 11.27 -13.74 -33.12
C PRO A 257 12.62 -13.92 -33.82
N GLY A 258 13.65 -13.22 -33.32
CA GLY A 258 14.97 -13.21 -33.97
C GLY A 258 15.10 -12.24 -35.14
N MET A 259 14.06 -11.47 -35.46
CA MET A 259 14.13 -10.39 -36.45
C MET A 259 15.16 -9.34 -36.02
N ALA A 260 16.03 -8.89 -36.94
CA ALA A 260 17.03 -7.88 -36.67
C ALA A 260 16.39 -6.58 -36.10
N LYS A 261 17.04 -5.96 -35.13
CA LYS A 261 16.53 -4.73 -34.45
C LYS A 261 16.12 -3.65 -35.43
N THR A 262 16.90 -3.44 -36.50
CA THR A 262 16.62 -2.45 -37.56
C THR A 262 15.36 -2.76 -38.35
N GLN A 263 15.14 -4.01 -38.72
CA GLN A 263 13.94 -4.47 -39.41
C GLN A 263 12.70 -4.33 -38.53
N ARG A 264 12.80 -4.74 -37.25
CA ARG A 264 11.72 -4.60 -36.28
C ARG A 264 11.36 -3.13 -36.04
N ALA A 265 12.38 -2.24 -35.90
CA ALA A 265 12.16 -0.80 -35.77
C ALA A 265 11.46 -0.20 -37.00
N ALA A 266 11.73 -0.68 -38.20
CA ALA A 266 11.03 -0.25 -39.41
C ALA A 266 9.55 -0.63 -39.35
N VAL A 267 9.22 -1.89 -39.04
CA VAL A 267 7.83 -2.36 -38.89
C VAL A 267 7.07 -1.56 -37.85
N VAL A 268 7.70 -1.33 -36.68
CA VAL A 268 7.10 -0.52 -35.59
C VAL A 268 6.84 0.91 -36.03
N ARG A 269 7.79 1.54 -36.72
CA ARG A 269 7.65 2.93 -37.21
C ARG A 269 6.52 3.02 -38.26
N ASP A 270 6.45 2.07 -39.19
CA ASP A 270 5.54 2.15 -40.33
C ASP A 270 4.08 1.84 -39.93
N ARG A 271 3.86 0.92 -39.00
CA ARG A 271 2.50 0.46 -38.63
C ARG A 271 2.11 0.73 -37.16
N GLY A 272 3.07 0.88 -36.26
CA GLY A 272 2.81 0.91 -34.83
C GLY A 272 1.89 2.05 -34.39
N ARG A 273 2.07 3.26 -34.98
CA ARG A 273 1.22 4.44 -34.66
C ARG A 273 -0.23 4.19 -35.09
N SER A 274 -0.45 3.67 -36.29
CA SER A 274 -1.80 3.38 -36.82
C SER A 274 -2.53 2.33 -35.96
N ILE A 275 -1.85 1.25 -35.57
CA ILE A 275 -2.41 0.20 -34.72
C ILE A 275 -2.77 0.76 -33.35
N LYS A 276 -1.86 1.52 -32.75
CA LYS A 276 -2.10 2.13 -31.44
C LYS A 276 -3.29 3.09 -31.48
N HIS A 277 -3.36 3.95 -32.50
CA HIS A 277 -4.48 4.85 -32.67
C HIS A 277 -5.80 4.09 -32.84
N ALA A 278 -5.85 3.07 -33.70
CA ALA A 278 -7.05 2.26 -33.88
C ALA A 278 -7.49 1.59 -32.57
N ARG A 279 -6.56 1.12 -31.74
CA ARG A 279 -6.88 0.58 -30.40
C ARG A 279 -7.49 1.64 -29.47
N HIS A 280 -6.93 2.84 -29.44
CA HIS A 280 -7.50 3.95 -28.66
C HIS A 280 -8.92 4.30 -29.15
N MET A 281 -9.16 4.26 -30.47
CA MET A 281 -10.49 4.50 -31.04
C MET A 281 -11.47 3.39 -30.73
N VAL A 282 -11.03 2.13 -30.65
CA VAL A 282 -11.88 1.01 -30.16
C VAL A 282 -12.38 1.30 -28.76
N ASP A 283 -11.48 1.67 -27.84
CA ASP A 283 -11.82 1.95 -26.45
C ASP A 283 -12.71 3.20 -26.35
N PHE A 284 -12.39 4.26 -27.12
CA PHE A 284 -13.16 5.50 -27.15
C PHE A 284 -14.60 5.27 -27.63
N TRP A 285 -14.79 4.61 -28.77
CA TRP A 285 -16.13 4.31 -29.31
C TRP A 285 -16.93 3.37 -28.42
N SER A 286 -16.26 2.44 -27.75
CA SER A 286 -16.91 1.57 -26.78
C SER A 286 -17.42 2.37 -25.57
N GLU A 287 -16.64 3.35 -25.11
CA GLU A 287 -17.03 4.24 -24.01
C GLU A 287 -18.15 5.23 -24.42
N VAL A 288 -18.12 5.74 -25.66
CA VAL A 288 -19.22 6.56 -26.22
C VAL A 288 -20.53 5.75 -26.26
N ALA A 289 -20.46 4.49 -26.67
CA ALA A 289 -21.65 3.62 -26.69
C ALA A 289 -22.20 3.41 -25.26
N ALA A 290 -21.32 3.08 -24.30
CA ALA A 290 -21.69 2.87 -22.92
C ALA A 290 -22.27 4.15 -22.27
N PHE A 291 -21.70 5.31 -22.57
CA PHE A 291 -22.19 6.61 -22.13
C PHE A 291 -23.60 6.92 -22.63
N LEU A 292 -23.85 6.67 -23.94
CA LEU A 292 -25.18 6.89 -24.53
C LEU A 292 -26.22 5.93 -23.96
N ASP A 293 -25.86 4.67 -23.68
CA ASP A 293 -26.73 3.66 -23.06
C ASP A 293 -27.08 4.03 -21.59
N ALA A 294 -26.12 4.57 -20.86
CA ALA A 294 -26.32 4.98 -19.45
C ALA A 294 -27.31 6.13 -19.30
N GLY A 295 -27.54 6.92 -20.36
CA GLY A 295 -28.55 7.98 -20.39
C GLY A 295 -28.18 9.24 -19.61
N HIS A 296 -26.96 9.37 -19.08
CA HIS A 296 -26.48 10.58 -18.43
C HIS A 296 -26.29 11.72 -19.42
N GLU A 297 -26.44 12.99 -18.99
CA GLU A 297 -26.21 14.13 -19.86
C GLU A 297 -24.74 14.45 -20.04
N GLU A 298 -23.93 14.34 -18.99
CA GLU A 298 -22.50 14.63 -19.02
C GLU A 298 -21.68 13.36 -18.76
N SER A 299 -20.62 13.17 -19.55
CA SER A 299 -19.69 12.05 -19.35
C SER A 299 -18.63 12.35 -18.30
N GLY A 300 -18.49 11.49 -17.30
CA GLY A 300 -17.40 11.50 -16.35
C GLY A 300 -16.08 10.89 -16.89
N ARG A 301 -16.14 10.22 -18.05
CA ARG A 301 -15.03 9.46 -18.63
C ARG A 301 -14.47 10.02 -19.91
N ILE A 302 -15.25 10.88 -20.59
CA ILE A 302 -14.86 11.53 -21.86
C ILE A 302 -15.07 13.04 -21.70
N TRP A 303 -14.09 13.82 -22.10
CA TRP A 303 -14.17 15.27 -22.10
C TRP A 303 -13.46 15.87 -23.30
N ILE A 304 -13.88 17.07 -23.69
CA ILE A 304 -13.16 17.91 -24.64
C ILE A 304 -12.07 18.60 -23.84
N ALA A 305 -10.81 18.41 -24.20
CA ALA A 305 -9.68 19.05 -23.52
C ALA A 305 -9.45 20.45 -24.08
N ASP A 306 -9.51 20.59 -25.40
CA ASP A 306 -9.42 21.82 -26.18
C ASP A 306 -10.08 21.62 -27.57
N SER A 307 -9.95 22.58 -28.47
CA SER A 307 -10.51 22.50 -29.84
C SER A 307 -9.89 21.42 -30.74
N GLU A 308 -8.84 20.74 -30.28
CA GLU A 308 -8.09 19.76 -31.07
C GLU A 308 -8.03 18.37 -30.41
N THR A 309 -8.49 18.24 -29.15
CA THR A 309 -8.22 17.05 -28.35
C THR A 309 -9.40 16.58 -27.53
N PHE A 310 -9.75 15.31 -27.67
CA PHE A 310 -10.54 14.59 -26.65
C PHE A 310 -9.60 13.93 -25.64
N GLY A 311 -9.92 14.12 -24.35
CA GLY A 311 -9.37 13.28 -23.29
C GLY A 311 -10.36 12.21 -22.88
N PHE A 312 -9.91 11.00 -22.63
CA PHE A 312 -10.76 9.98 -22.02
C PHE A 312 -10.01 9.04 -21.09
N ARG A 313 -10.75 8.51 -20.13
CA ARG A 313 -10.25 7.57 -19.14
C ARG A 313 -11.35 6.53 -18.86
N PRO A 314 -11.34 5.40 -19.56
CA PRO A 314 -12.38 4.41 -19.43
C PRO A 314 -12.29 3.65 -18.09
N LEU A 315 -13.43 3.20 -17.59
CA LEU A 315 -13.48 2.14 -16.60
C LEU A 315 -13.23 0.81 -17.34
N LYS A 316 -12.23 0.07 -16.88
CA LYS A 316 -11.95 -1.28 -17.35
C LYS A 316 -12.57 -2.27 -16.37
N PRO A 317 -13.74 -2.84 -16.65
CA PRO A 317 -14.28 -3.89 -15.80
C PRO A 317 -13.41 -5.14 -15.91
N VAL A 318 -13.55 -6.03 -14.94
CA VAL A 318 -13.05 -7.40 -15.06
C VAL A 318 -13.61 -8.01 -16.33
N HIS A 319 -12.75 -8.62 -17.15
CA HIS A 319 -13.16 -9.14 -18.45
C HIS A 319 -14.20 -10.26 -18.30
N ASP A 320 -15.22 -10.27 -19.14
CA ASP A 320 -16.37 -11.20 -19.05
C ASP A 320 -15.97 -12.68 -18.94
N SER A 321 -14.82 -13.07 -19.47
CA SER A 321 -14.30 -14.43 -19.36
C SER A 321 -13.90 -14.87 -17.94
N TRP A 322 -13.97 -13.97 -16.96
CA TRP A 322 -13.76 -14.26 -15.54
C TRP A 322 -15.06 -14.29 -14.73
N ARG A 323 -16.20 -14.07 -15.39
CA ARG A 323 -17.49 -14.08 -14.69
C ARG A 323 -17.84 -15.50 -14.23
N THR A 324 -17.68 -15.74 -12.95
CA THR A 324 -18.04 -16.97 -12.26
C THR A 324 -18.40 -16.65 -10.80
N ALA A 325 -18.84 -17.63 -10.05
CA ALA A 325 -19.04 -17.48 -8.60
C ALA A 325 -17.78 -16.92 -7.97
N THR A 326 -17.91 -15.81 -7.23
CA THR A 326 -16.76 -15.02 -6.76
C THR A 326 -16.81 -14.83 -5.25
N LEU A 327 -15.70 -15.12 -4.56
CA LEU A 327 -15.47 -14.84 -3.15
C LEU A 327 -14.35 -13.81 -3.01
N ILE A 328 -14.66 -12.67 -2.40
CA ILE A 328 -13.71 -11.60 -2.11
C ILE A 328 -13.35 -11.62 -0.64
N LEU A 329 -12.07 -11.74 -0.32
CA LEU A 329 -11.50 -11.76 1.02
C LEU A 329 -10.63 -10.51 1.22
N ASP A 330 -11.15 -9.45 1.82
CA ASP A 330 -10.37 -8.22 2.03
C ASP A 330 -10.80 -7.49 3.31
N ALA A 331 -9.85 -7.04 4.10
CA ALA A 331 -10.09 -6.24 5.30
C ALA A 331 -10.47 -4.78 4.97
N THR A 332 -9.97 -4.28 3.85
CA THR A 332 -10.04 -2.88 3.44
C THR A 332 -10.72 -2.73 2.09
N ALA A 333 -11.58 -3.69 1.75
CA ALA A 333 -12.33 -3.65 0.50
C ALA A 333 -13.11 -2.32 0.35
N PRO A 334 -13.22 -1.80 -0.87
CA PRO A 334 -14.10 -0.69 -1.16
C PRO A 334 -15.58 -1.05 -0.92
N SER A 335 -16.48 -0.09 -1.16
CA SER A 335 -17.89 -0.36 -1.09
C SER A 335 -18.34 -1.41 -2.12
N THR A 336 -19.44 -2.10 -1.82
CA THR A 336 -20.00 -3.14 -2.69
C THR A 336 -20.41 -2.57 -4.06
N GLU A 337 -20.75 -1.29 -4.14
CA GLU A 337 -21.09 -0.59 -5.39
C GLU A 337 -19.84 -0.48 -6.29
N LEU A 338 -18.71 -0.04 -5.73
CA LEU A 338 -17.45 0.05 -6.49
C LEU A 338 -16.96 -1.33 -6.96
N LEU A 339 -17.07 -2.33 -6.08
CA LEU A 339 -16.74 -3.72 -6.45
C LEU A 339 -17.65 -4.24 -7.54
N SER A 340 -18.97 -3.98 -7.44
CA SER A 340 -19.96 -4.39 -8.44
C SER A 340 -19.71 -3.74 -9.80
N ALA A 341 -19.35 -2.45 -9.82
CA ALA A 341 -19.00 -1.74 -11.04
C ALA A 341 -17.77 -2.34 -11.74
N VAL A 342 -16.78 -2.80 -10.97
CA VAL A 342 -15.55 -3.40 -11.51
C VAL A 342 -15.74 -4.85 -11.95
N LEU A 343 -16.46 -5.66 -11.15
CA LEU A 343 -16.69 -7.08 -11.45
C LEU A 343 -17.75 -7.31 -12.53
N GLY A 344 -18.67 -6.35 -12.72
CA GLY A 344 -19.85 -6.55 -13.54
C GLY A 344 -20.84 -7.58 -12.95
N LEU A 345 -20.75 -7.83 -11.65
CA LEU A 345 -21.60 -8.72 -10.86
C LEU A 345 -22.11 -7.97 -9.63
N HIS A 346 -23.31 -8.30 -9.18
CA HIS A 346 -23.79 -7.76 -7.90
C HIS A 346 -23.02 -8.36 -6.74
N VAL A 347 -22.30 -7.53 -5.98
CA VAL A 347 -21.52 -7.94 -4.81
C VAL A 347 -22.34 -7.78 -3.56
N GLU A 348 -22.50 -8.85 -2.79
CA GLU A 348 -23.19 -8.88 -1.50
C GLU A 348 -22.17 -9.06 -0.37
N GLU A 349 -22.20 -8.19 0.63
CA GLU A 349 -21.39 -8.35 1.84
C GLU A 349 -22.03 -9.40 2.75
N LYS A 350 -21.34 -10.52 2.97
CA LYS A 350 -21.82 -11.65 3.77
C LYS A 350 -21.36 -11.60 5.21
N ALA A 351 -20.21 -11.04 5.47
CA ALA A 351 -19.67 -10.90 6.81
C ALA A 351 -18.65 -9.75 6.91
N ASP A 352 -18.67 -9.09 8.06
CA ASP A 352 -17.62 -8.17 8.51
C ASP A 352 -17.09 -8.66 9.85
N ILE A 353 -15.87 -9.21 9.86
CA ILE A 353 -15.29 -9.93 10.99
C ILE A 353 -14.18 -9.09 11.59
N VAL A 354 -14.47 -8.56 12.77
CA VAL A 354 -13.57 -7.76 13.60
C VAL A 354 -13.25 -8.52 14.88
N ALA A 355 -12.03 -8.45 15.37
CA ALA A 355 -11.63 -9.02 16.64
C ALA A 355 -10.94 -7.96 17.49
N HIS A 356 -11.17 -8.02 18.81
CA HIS A 356 -10.42 -7.19 19.73
C HIS A 356 -8.95 -7.60 19.77
N TRP A 357 -8.09 -6.62 19.87
CA TRP A 357 -6.67 -6.85 19.95
C TRP A 357 -6.31 -7.51 21.28
N SER A 358 -5.21 -8.23 21.28
CA SER A 358 -4.70 -8.87 22.48
C SER A 358 -4.37 -7.83 23.57
N PRO A 359 -4.63 -8.12 24.86
CA PRO A 359 -4.26 -7.25 25.97
C PRO A 359 -2.75 -7.06 26.12
N TYR A 360 -1.94 -7.76 25.34
CA TYR A 360 -0.49 -7.64 25.27
C TYR A 360 -0.01 -6.68 24.17
N VAL A 361 -0.94 -5.93 23.58
CA VAL A 361 -0.65 -4.81 22.69
C VAL A 361 -0.95 -3.52 23.41
N GLN A 362 -0.05 -2.56 23.29
CA GLN A 362 -0.25 -1.21 23.78
C GLN A 362 -0.25 -0.25 22.58
N THR A 363 -1.34 0.48 22.39
CA THR A 363 -1.53 1.36 21.26
C THR A 363 -1.63 2.81 21.68
N ARG A 364 -0.85 3.66 21.01
CA ARG A 364 -0.88 5.09 21.26
C ARG A 364 -1.03 5.84 19.94
N GLN A 365 -1.99 6.74 19.86
CA GLN A 365 -2.10 7.68 18.75
C GLN A 365 -1.53 9.04 19.15
N ILE A 366 -0.64 9.58 18.32
CA ILE A 366 0.08 10.84 18.57
C ILE A 366 -0.43 11.86 17.56
N THR A 367 -1.11 12.88 18.05
CA THR A 367 -1.79 13.91 17.26
C THR A 367 -1.01 15.23 17.23
N GLY A 368 -1.25 16.08 16.24
CA GLY A 368 -0.63 17.41 16.11
C GLY A 368 0.79 17.40 15.53
N ALA A 369 1.34 16.23 15.21
CA ALA A 369 2.65 16.10 14.57
C ALA A 369 2.61 16.58 13.10
N GLN A 370 3.62 17.34 12.68
CA GLN A 370 3.74 17.83 11.32
C GLN A 370 4.34 16.76 10.39
N VAL A 371 3.56 15.71 10.13
CA VAL A 371 3.98 14.49 9.39
C VAL A 371 3.38 14.36 8.00
N GLY A 372 2.69 15.37 7.48
CA GLY A 372 2.25 15.39 6.08
C GLY A 372 3.45 15.52 5.14
N MET A 373 3.38 14.94 3.93
CA MET A 373 4.47 14.99 2.93
C MET A 373 5.05 16.40 2.78
N ARG A 374 4.18 17.39 2.61
CA ARG A 374 4.60 18.79 2.47
C ARG A 374 5.33 19.31 3.71
N ALA A 375 4.86 18.99 4.91
CA ALA A 375 5.48 19.43 6.16
C ALA A 375 6.86 18.77 6.39
N LEU A 376 7.05 17.59 5.84
CA LEU A 376 8.33 16.86 5.83
C LEU A 376 9.25 17.25 4.67
N GLY A 377 8.86 18.22 3.84
CA GLY A 377 9.65 18.66 2.70
C GLY A 377 9.65 17.68 1.53
N ILE A 378 8.70 16.76 1.45
CA ILE A 378 8.55 15.86 0.31
C ILE A 378 7.75 16.59 -0.77
N ARG A 379 8.34 16.73 -1.97
CA ARG A 379 7.78 17.40 -3.14
C ARG A 379 7.86 16.49 -4.37
N SER A 380 6.97 16.70 -5.32
CA SER A 380 7.11 16.12 -6.65
C SER A 380 8.05 17.01 -7.46
N ASP A 381 9.06 16.43 -8.07
CA ASP A 381 9.90 17.11 -9.05
C ASP A 381 9.11 17.30 -10.35
N GLU A 382 9.01 18.53 -10.82
CA GLU A 382 8.17 18.89 -11.97
C GLU A 382 8.64 18.24 -13.28
N LYS A 383 9.93 17.94 -13.42
CA LYS A 383 10.51 17.39 -14.64
C LYS A 383 10.41 15.86 -14.69
N THR A 384 10.63 15.22 -13.56
CA THR A 384 10.71 13.75 -13.49
C THR A 384 9.45 13.10 -12.92
N GLY A 385 8.59 13.88 -12.25
CA GLY A 385 7.43 13.38 -11.51
C GLY A 385 7.78 12.55 -10.27
N LYS A 386 9.08 12.43 -9.94
CA LYS A 386 9.53 11.66 -8.76
C LYS A 386 9.45 12.51 -7.50
N SER A 387 9.21 11.86 -6.37
CA SER A 387 9.28 12.51 -5.07
C SER A 387 10.72 12.80 -4.70
N VAL A 388 10.98 14.04 -4.27
CA VAL A 388 12.29 14.54 -3.81
C VAL A 388 12.15 15.20 -2.45
N ILE A 389 13.21 15.26 -1.69
CA ILE A 389 13.27 15.93 -0.39
C ILE A 389 13.91 17.30 -0.55
N VAL A 390 13.27 18.31 0.06
CA VAL A 390 13.75 19.68 0.14
C VAL A 390 13.99 20.12 1.58
N ASP A 391 14.78 21.19 1.79
CA ASP A 391 15.22 21.61 3.13
C ASP A 391 14.10 22.14 4.02
N GLU A 392 13.00 22.66 3.45
CA GLU A 392 11.90 23.26 4.26
C GLU A 392 11.31 22.31 5.31
N GLY A 393 11.40 21.00 5.10
CA GLY A 393 10.94 19.98 6.08
C GLY A 393 12.01 19.46 7.02
N LYS A 394 13.25 19.92 6.94
CA LYS A 394 14.40 19.37 7.68
C LYS A 394 14.19 19.29 9.19
N ARG A 395 13.62 20.34 9.80
CA ARG A 395 13.34 20.37 11.23
C ARG A 395 12.36 19.27 11.63
N ASN A 396 11.24 19.16 10.91
CA ASN A 396 10.22 18.15 11.22
C ASN A 396 10.78 16.74 11.04
N ARG A 397 11.58 16.50 9.98
CA ARG A 397 12.27 15.21 9.78
C ARG A 397 13.23 14.89 10.91
N SER A 398 14.00 15.87 11.39
CA SER A 398 14.91 15.69 12.52
C SER A 398 14.15 15.37 13.82
N ASP A 399 13.02 16.05 14.08
CA ASP A 399 12.19 15.78 15.26
C ASP A 399 11.59 14.37 15.21
N ILE A 400 11.14 13.93 14.04
CA ILE A 400 10.64 12.56 13.83
C ILE A 400 11.75 11.52 14.00
N LEU A 401 12.93 11.76 13.44
CA LEU A 401 14.06 10.85 13.57
C LEU A 401 14.45 10.66 15.04
N ARG A 402 14.52 11.74 15.82
CA ARG A 402 14.77 11.68 17.27
C ARG A 402 13.68 10.90 18.01
N PHE A 403 12.42 11.11 17.63
CA PHE A 403 11.32 10.33 18.20
C PHE A 403 11.50 8.83 17.93
N ILE A 404 11.82 8.44 16.69
CA ILE A 404 12.08 7.03 16.34
C ILE A 404 13.24 6.47 17.16
N GLN A 405 14.37 7.21 17.24
CA GLN A 405 15.56 6.79 18.00
C GLN A 405 15.22 6.58 19.48
N ALA A 406 14.51 7.53 20.10
CA ALA A 406 14.11 7.42 21.50
C ALA A 406 13.16 6.24 21.74
N ARG A 407 12.17 6.04 20.87
CA ARG A 407 11.20 4.95 21.01
C ARG A 407 11.82 3.57 20.76
N ALA A 408 12.57 3.44 19.68
CA ALA A 408 13.25 2.19 19.36
C ALA A 408 14.27 1.81 20.45
N GLY A 409 14.95 2.82 21.00
CA GLY A 409 15.89 2.62 22.11
C GLY A 409 15.25 2.11 23.40
N LEU A 410 13.95 2.36 23.60
CA LEU A 410 13.20 1.90 24.79
C LEU A 410 12.44 0.58 24.56
N ILE A 411 12.49 0.03 23.36
CA ILE A 411 11.80 -1.21 23.02
C ILE A 411 12.84 -2.33 22.86
N HIS A 412 12.69 -3.38 23.66
CA HIS A 412 13.55 -4.55 23.57
C HIS A 412 13.04 -5.49 22.47
N GLY A 413 13.76 -5.54 21.36
CA GLY A 413 13.40 -6.28 20.14
C GLY A 413 13.27 -5.38 18.91
N ASP A 414 12.96 -5.97 17.77
CA ASP A 414 12.83 -5.24 16.51
C ASP A 414 11.66 -4.26 16.52
N VAL A 415 11.88 -3.09 15.94
CA VAL A 415 10.90 -2.03 15.77
C VAL A 415 10.71 -1.77 14.28
N LEU A 416 9.50 -1.98 13.78
CA LEU A 416 9.14 -1.64 12.42
C LEU A 416 8.68 -0.18 12.35
N VAL A 417 9.28 0.59 11.45
CA VAL A 417 8.87 1.97 11.16
C VAL A 417 8.30 2.02 9.75
N ILE A 418 7.05 2.45 9.62
CA ILE A 418 6.37 2.59 8.33
C ILE A 418 6.11 4.06 8.05
N THR A 419 6.59 4.55 6.90
CA THR A 419 6.44 5.95 6.51
C THR A 419 6.46 6.10 4.97
N TYR A 420 6.80 7.27 4.45
CA TYR A 420 6.90 7.53 3.02
C TYR A 420 8.19 6.93 2.43
N LYS A 421 8.09 6.38 1.23
CA LYS A 421 9.23 5.77 0.51
C LYS A 421 10.46 6.66 0.47
N THR A 422 10.27 7.94 0.14
CA THR A 422 11.37 8.92 0.02
C THR A 422 12.10 9.15 1.34
N LEU A 423 11.40 9.06 2.50
CA LEU A 423 12.05 9.15 3.82
C LEU A 423 12.83 7.88 4.15
N VAL A 424 12.28 6.72 3.80
CA VAL A 424 12.99 5.44 3.98
C VAL A 424 14.31 5.47 3.23
N GLU A 425 14.28 5.86 1.94
CA GLU A 425 15.48 5.99 1.11
C GLU A 425 16.49 7.00 1.68
N GLU A 426 16.02 8.16 2.21
CA GLU A 426 16.88 9.15 2.88
C GLU A 426 17.56 8.55 4.13
N TRP A 427 16.79 7.88 4.98
CA TRP A 427 17.31 7.36 6.25
C TRP A 427 18.21 6.14 6.07
N GLU A 428 17.96 5.28 5.08
CA GLU A 428 18.87 4.19 4.73
C GLU A 428 20.22 4.70 4.24
N GLN A 429 20.22 5.79 3.46
CA GLN A 429 21.45 6.40 2.96
C GLN A 429 22.21 7.20 4.03
N ALA A 430 21.47 7.94 4.88
CA ALA A 430 22.08 8.80 5.90
C ALA A 430 22.56 8.02 7.14
N GLY A 431 21.96 6.86 7.41
CA GLY A 431 22.20 6.11 8.64
C GLY A 431 21.62 6.82 9.89
N GLY A 432 22.08 6.40 11.06
CA GLY A 432 21.72 7.04 12.32
C GLY A 432 20.49 6.48 13.02
N LEU A 433 19.86 5.44 12.45
CA LEU A 433 18.82 4.68 13.15
C LEU A 433 19.42 3.56 14.01
N PRO A 434 18.80 3.24 15.16
CA PRO A 434 19.20 2.09 15.97
C PRO A 434 19.16 0.77 15.19
N ASN A 435 20.06 -0.18 15.51
CA ASN A 435 20.19 -1.43 14.81
C ASN A 435 18.94 -2.33 14.85
N ASN A 436 18.06 -2.12 15.82
CA ASN A 436 16.78 -2.82 15.93
C ASN A 436 15.65 -2.19 15.12
N VAL A 437 15.91 -1.14 14.36
CA VAL A 437 14.90 -0.51 13.49
C VAL A 437 14.90 -1.17 12.13
N ARG A 438 13.70 -1.57 11.68
CA ARG A 438 13.41 -2.03 10.32
C ARG A 438 12.52 -1.00 9.63
N LEU A 439 12.80 -0.69 8.37
CA LEU A 439 12.05 0.31 7.61
C LEU A 439 11.13 -0.35 6.59
N ALA A 440 9.94 0.20 6.44
CA ALA A 440 9.01 -0.11 5.36
C ALA A 440 8.26 1.17 4.95
N TYR A 441 7.56 1.14 3.82
CA TYR A 441 6.86 2.33 3.32
C TYR A 441 5.46 2.01 2.82
N PHE A 442 4.58 3.02 2.88
CA PHE A 442 3.22 2.93 2.34
C PHE A 442 3.22 2.53 0.87
N GLY A 443 2.27 1.69 0.48
CA GLY A 443 2.12 1.19 -0.89
C GLY A 443 2.93 -0.09 -1.19
N ASN A 444 3.82 -0.54 -0.29
CA ASN A 444 4.57 -1.79 -0.42
C ASN A 444 4.46 -2.67 0.84
N LEU A 445 3.28 -2.73 1.39
CA LEU A 445 3.04 -3.47 2.63
C LEU A 445 2.47 -4.88 2.39
N SER A 446 1.92 -5.14 1.21
CA SER A 446 1.31 -6.45 0.89
C SER A 446 2.37 -7.55 0.84
N GLY A 447 2.07 -8.71 1.44
CA GLY A 447 2.94 -9.90 1.40
C GLY A 447 4.12 -9.90 2.37
N LEU A 448 4.39 -8.80 3.11
CA LEU A 448 5.50 -8.75 4.07
C LEU A 448 5.14 -9.52 5.35
N ASN A 449 5.59 -10.75 5.47
CA ASN A 449 5.42 -11.58 6.67
C ASN A 449 6.61 -11.50 7.64
N ASP A 450 7.73 -10.92 7.23
CA ASP A 450 8.98 -10.86 8.00
C ASP A 450 8.87 -10.04 9.30
N PHE A 451 7.81 -9.24 9.44
CA PHE A 451 7.62 -8.33 10.57
C PHE A 451 6.57 -8.77 11.60
N GLU A 452 6.07 -10.00 11.52
CA GLU A 452 5.00 -10.45 12.42
C GLU A 452 5.39 -10.52 13.90
N ASN A 453 6.69 -10.57 14.21
CA ASN A 453 7.22 -10.71 15.57
C ASN A 453 7.86 -9.43 16.13
N VAL A 454 7.70 -8.28 15.47
CA VAL A 454 8.29 -7.03 15.97
C VAL A 454 7.72 -6.66 17.35
N ALA A 455 8.59 -6.17 18.24
CA ALA A 455 8.22 -5.69 19.57
C ALA A 455 7.63 -4.27 19.54
N GLY A 456 7.91 -3.51 18.48
CA GLY A 456 7.37 -2.18 18.26
C GLY A 456 6.95 -1.94 16.82
N LEU A 457 5.92 -1.12 16.64
CA LEU A 457 5.49 -0.59 15.35
C LEU A 457 5.30 0.93 15.48
N ILE A 458 5.92 1.69 14.59
CA ILE A 458 5.76 3.13 14.50
C ILE A 458 5.26 3.47 13.10
N VAL A 459 4.03 3.97 12.99
CA VAL A 459 3.44 4.40 11.72
C VAL A 459 3.45 5.92 11.67
N ILE A 460 4.13 6.51 10.68
CA ILE A 460 4.37 7.95 10.60
C ILE A 460 3.80 8.53 9.31
N GLY A 461 2.87 9.47 9.47
CA GLY A 461 2.24 10.14 8.35
C GLY A 461 1.06 9.38 7.77
N ARG A 462 0.65 9.79 6.59
CA ARG A 462 -0.49 9.22 5.85
C ARG A 462 -0.38 9.55 4.36
N LEU A 463 -0.90 8.70 3.52
CA LEU A 463 -1.15 9.06 2.13
C LEU A 463 -2.43 9.89 2.06
N LEU A 464 -2.36 11.08 1.48
CA LEU A 464 -3.53 11.91 1.19
C LEU A 464 -3.48 12.28 -0.29
N PRO A 465 -4.34 11.64 -1.11
CA PRO A 465 -4.32 11.87 -2.54
C PRO A 465 -4.82 13.26 -2.92
N PRO A 466 -4.38 13.84 -4.06
CA PRO A 466 -4.91 15.10 -4.56
C PRO A 466 -6.42 15.00 -4.83
N VAL A 467 -7.18 16.03 -4.42
CA VAL A 467 -8.66 16.04 -4.58
C VAL A 467 -9.08 15.85 -6.03
N LEU A 468 -8.43 16.58 -6.96
CA LEU A 468 -8.75 16.49 -8.39
C LEU A 468 -8.54 15.08 -8.95
N GLU A 469 -7.55 14.35 -8.45
CA GLU A 469 -7.34 12.97 -8.89
C GLU A 469 -8.43 12.04 -8.37
N MET A 470 -8.85 12.22 -7.13
CA MET A 470 -9.94 11.43 -6.55
C MET A 470 -11.29 11.76 -7.20
N GLU A 471 -11.57 13.04 -7.50
CA GLU A 471 -12.75 13.43 -8.28
C GLU A 471 -12.74 12.82 -9.70
N ALA A 472 -11.58 12.85 -10.37
CA ALA A 472 -11.43 12.25 -11.69
C ALA A 472 -11.63 10.72 -11.65
N LEU A 473 -11.13 10.04 -10.61
CA LEU A 473 -11.38 8.62 -10.40
C LEU A 473 -12.85 8.34 -10.10
N ALA A 474 -13.48 9.11 -9.22
CA ALA A 474 -14.89 8.97 -8.90
C ALA A 474 -15.76 9.16 -10.14
N ALA A 475 -15.44 10.14 -11.00
CA ALA A 475 -16.12 10.34 -12.27
C ALA A 475 -15.98 9.14 -13.21
N VAL A 476 -14.84 8.46 -13.21
CA VAL A 476 -14.66 7.21 -13.97
C VAL A 476 -15.55 6.10 -13.42
N PHE A 477 -15.62 5.92 -12.11
CA PHE A 477 -16.45 4.87 -11.49
C PHE A 477 -17.96 5.16 -11.65
N SER A 478 -18.41 6.40 -11.41
CA SER A 478 -19.81 6.78 -11.53
C SER A 478 -20.29 6.96 -12.98
N GLY A 479 -19.36 7.21 -13.91
CA GLY A 479 -19.69 7.59 -15.29
C GLY A 479 -20.14 9.05 -15.47
N THR A 480 -20.25 9.83 -14.39
CA THR A 480 -20.67 11.23 -14.37
C THR A 480 -19.65 12.12 -13.68
N PRO A 481 -19.50 13.40 -14.08
CA PRO A 481 -18.65 14.34 -13.37
C PRO A 481 -19.09 14.55 -11.93
N VAL A 482 -18.14 14.84 -11.03
CA VAL A 482 -18.47 15.24 -9.67
C VAL A 482 -19.14 16.62 -9.70
N PRO A 483 -20.35 16.78 -9.10
CA PRO A 483 -21.05 18.06 -9.07
C PRO A 483 -20.24 19.17 -8.39
N GLU A 484 -20.33 20.39 -8.90
CA GLU A 484 -19.66 21.56 -8.32
C GLU A 484 -20.09 21.82 -6.87
N SER A 485 -21.36 21.52 -6.52
CA SER A 485 -21.91 21.61 -5.16
C SER A 485 -21.18 20.75 -4.14
N ASP A 486 -20.57 19.66 -4.58
CA ASP A 486 -19.84 18.71 -3.73
C ASP A 486 -18.39 19.14 -3.50
N ARG A 487 -17.92 20.14 -4.25
CA ARG A 487 -16.55 20.65 -4.14
C ARG A 487 -16.39 21.55 -2.93
N THR A 488 -15.20 21.52 -2.34
CA THR A 488 -14.82 22.39 -1.23
C THR A 488 -13.68 23.30 -1.65
N TRP A 489 -13.96 24.60 -1.68
CA TRP A 489 -12.98 25.63 -2.01
C TRP A 489 -12.35 26.20 -0.73
N ILE A 490 -11.04 26.08 -0.59
CA ILE A 490 -10.27 26.58 0.55
C ILE A 490 -9.61 27.90 0.13
N GLU A 491 -9.92 28.96 0.86
CA GLU A 491 -9.30 30.26 0.66
C GLU A 491 -7.86 30.27 1.19
N ARG A 492 -6.93 30.77 0.40
CA ARG A 492 -5.53 30.95 0.79
C ARG A 492 -5.32 32.33 1.41
N LYS A 493 -4.18 32.51 2.10
CA LYS A 493 -3.82 33.78 2.71
C LYS A 493 -3.66 34.94 1.72
N ASP A 494 -3.42 34.64 0.45
CA ASP A 494 -3.30 35.59 -0.66
C ASP A 494 -4.67 35.90 -1.33
N GLY A 495 -5.79 35.41 -0.75
CA GLY A 495 -7.14 35.58 -1.29
C GLY A 495 -7.49 34.65 -2.45
N THR A 496 -6.57 33.85 -2.95
CA THR A 496 -6.85 32.84 -3.98
C THR A 496 -7.57 31.64 -3.38
N LYS A 497 -8.40 30.96 -4.17
CA LYS A 497 -9.08 29.73 -3.76
C LYS A 497 -8.43 28.52 -4.40
N ARG A 498 -8.30 27.45 -3.63
CA ARG A 498 -7.89 26.14 -4.15
C ARG A 498 -8.93 25.09 -3.79
N LEU A 499 -9.08 24.10 -4.64
CA LEU A 499 -9.84 22.90 -4.32
C LEU A 499 -9.15 22.11 -3.21
N GLY A 500 -9.92 21.60 -2.24
CA GLY A 500 -9.41 20.84 -1.11
C GLY A 500 -10.48 19.96 -0.49
N TYR A 501 -10.08 19.11 0.45
CA TYR A 501 -11.02 18.40 1.31
C TYR A 501 -11.56 19.31 2.40
N ALA A 502 -12.82 19.12 2.76
CA ALA A 502 -13.38 19.78 3.93
C ALA A 502 -12.70 19.25 5.20
N MET A 503 -12.50 20.13 6.16
CA MET A 503 -12.10 19.75 7.52
C MET A 503 -13.37 19.60 8.35
N VAL A 504 -13.64 18.39 8.80
CA VAL A 504 -14.80 18.07 9.65
C VAL A 504 -14.35 17.57 11.02
N ASP A 505 -15.25 17.59 11.98
CA ASP A 505 -15.00 17.04 13.30
C ASP A 505 -15.00 15.51 13.22
N GLY A 506 -14.00 14.90 13.85
CA GLY A 506 -13.83 13.46 13.99
C GLY A 506 -13.49 13.10 15.43
N GLY A 507 -13.41 11.81 15.72
CA GLY A 507 -13.09 11.32 17.05
C GLY A 507 -12.23 10.06 17.04
N ILE A 508 -11.25 10.01 17.92
CA ILE A 508 -10.42 8.84 18.16
C ILE A 508 -10.96 8.12 19.40
N LEU A 509 -11.39 6.87 19.21
CA LEU A 509 -11.95 6.07 20.30
C LEU A 509 -10.84 5.47 21.16
N THR A 510 -10.93 5.64 22.47
CA THR A 510 -9.96 5.11 23.42
C THR A 510 -10.50 3.88 24.15
N ALA A 511 -9.60 3.05 24.71
CA ALA A 511 -9.95 1.87 25.49
C ALA A 511 -10.77 2.19 26.76
N SER A 512 -10.72 3.44 27.24
CA SER A 512 -11.58 3.90 28.34
C SER A 512 -13.03 4.20 27.91
N GLY A 513 -13.35 4.09 26.61
CA GLY A 513 -14.64 4.49 26.04
C GLY A 513 -14.75 6.00 25.75
N ALA A 514 -13.73 6.79 26.08
CA ALA A 514 -13.72 8.21 25.76
C ALA A 514 -13.38 8.44 24.27
N VAL A 515 -13.99 9.47 23.68
CA VAL A 515 -13.69 9.92 22.33
C VAL A 515 -12.87 11.20 22.39
N VAL A 516 -11.66 11.17 21.85
CA VAL A 516 -10.81 12.36 21.76
C VAL A 516 -11.08 13.06 20.43
N ALA A 517 -11.53 14.32 20.49
CA ALA A 517 -11.85 15.11 19.31
C ALA A 517 -10.61 15.37 18.46
N THR A 518 -10.77 15.24 17.15
CA THR A 518 -9.76 15.56 16.16
C THR A 518 -10.41 16.18 14.93
N LYS A 519 -9.62 16.66 13.97
CA LYS A 519 -10.08 17.11 12.68
C LYS A 519 -9.68 16.11 11.62
N MET A 520 -10.62 15.78 10.72
CA MET A 520 -10.37 14.87 9.62
C MET A 520 -10.71 15.50 8.28
N PHE A 521 -10.06 15.01 7.23
CA PHE A 521 -10.39 15.39 5.86
C PHE A 521 -11.55 14.55 5.35
N GLN A 522 -12.49 15.20 4.69
CA GLN A 522 -13.65 14.55 4.08
C GLN A 522 -14.02 15.22 2.76
N HIS A 523 -14.50 14.42 1.81
CA HIS A 523 -15.13 14.94 0.59
C HIS A 523 -16.65 14.78 0.67
N LYS A 524 -17.40 15.77 0.21
CA LYS A 524 -18.89 15.72 0.26
C LYS A 524 -19.47 14.63 -0.63
N ASN A 525 -18.83 14.37 -1.79
CA ASN A 525 -19.26 13.30 -2.69
C ASN A 525 -18.88 11.93 -2.10
N PRO A 526 -19.84 11.00 -1.93
CA PRO A 526 -19.58 9.72 -1.26
C PRO A 526 -18.61 8.82 -2.02
N THR A 527 -18.62 8.83 -3.35
CA THR A 527 -17.68 8.02 -4.16
C THR A 527 -16.26 8.54 -4.04
N VAL A 528 -16.07 9.88 -4.09
CA VAL A 528 -14.75 10.49 -3.86
C VAL A 528 -14.24 10.18 -2.46
N GLU A 529 -15.11 10.26 -1.46
CA GLU A 529 -14.76 9.96 -0.08
C GLU A 529 -14.37 8.50 0.10
N ALA A 530 -15.12 7.56 -0.47
CA ALA A 530 -14.78 6.14 -0.43
C ALA A 530 -13.40 5.86 -1.07
N LEU A 531 -13.10 6.47 -2.21
CA LEU A 531 -11.80 6.35 -2.87
C LEU A 531 -10.68 6.98 -2.04
N ARG A 532 -10.91 8.14 -1.42
CA ARG A 532 -9.96 8.78 -0.52
C ARG A 532 -9.62 7.87 0.68
N GLN A 533 -10.64 7.27 1.29
CA GLN A 533 -10.49 6.36 2.42
C GLN A 533 -9.68 5.11 2.04
N LEU A 534 -9.84 4.58 0.84
CA LEU A 534 -9.02 3.45 0.34
C LEU A 534 -7.53 3.79 0.26
N VAL A 535 -7.19 5.05 -0.04
CA VAL A 535 -5.79 5.49 -0.12
C VAL A 535 -5.25 5.90 1.26
N THR A 536 -6.07 6.44 2.14
CA THR A 536 -5.62 7.00 3.42
C THR A 536 -5.82 6.03 4.58
N GLU A 537 -7.06 5.80 5.00
CA GLU A 537 -7.38 4.99 6.18
C GLU A 537 -7.07 3.52 5.97
N ALA A 538 -7.42 2.97 4.81
CA ALA A 538 -7.18 1.57 4.51
C ALA A 538 -5.68 1.22 4.49
N GLU A 539 -4.84 2.11 3.97
CA GLU A 539 -3.39 1.93 3.97
C GLU A 539 -2.81 2.00 5.39
N LEU A 540 -3.32 2.90 6.25
CA LEU A 540 -2.95 2.96 7.67
C LEU A 540 -3.36 1.69 8.42
N ILE A 541 -4.57 1.17 8.18
CA ILE A 541 -5.03 -0.10 8.78
C ILE A 541 -4.15 -1.26 8.34
N GLN A 542 -3.76 -1.31 7.06
CA GLN A 542 -2.84 -2.33 6.58
C GLN A 542 -1.46 -2.21 7.22
N ALA A 543 -0.95 -0.99 7.40
CA ALA A 543 0.31 -0.74 8.09
C ALA A 543 0.26 -1.24 9.55
N ILE A 544 -0.80 -0.89 10.27
CA ILE A 544 -1.01 -1.32 11.67
C ILE A 544 -1.17 -2.83 11.76
N GLY A 545 -1.84 -3.45 10.81
CA GLY A 545 -2.03 -4.90 10.73
C GLY A 545 -0.73 -5.71 10.67
N ARG A 546 0.40 -5.09 10.29
CA ARG A 546 1.73 -5.76 10.32
C ARG A 546 2.17 -6.13 11.73
N ALA A 547 1.68 -5.45 12.76
CA ALA A 547 1.92 -5.80 14.15
C ALA A 547 1.27 -7.13 14.60
N ARG A 548 0.34 -7.69 13.81
CA ARG A 548 -0.41 -8.90 14.18
C ARG A 548 -1.01 -8.82 15.59
N ALA A 549 -1.66 -7.71 15.89
CA ALA A 549 -2.14 -7.32 17.23
C ALA A 549 -3.00 -8.40 17.92
N HIS A 550 -3.81 -9.13 17.15
CA HIS A 550 -4.65 -10.22 17.67
C HIS A 550 -3.86 -11.43 18.20
N ARG A 551 -2.65 -11.67 17.67
CA ARG A 551 -1.83 -12.85 17.97
C ARG A 551 -0.86 -12.64 19.12
N ARG A 552 -0.77 -11.42 19.67
CA ARG A 552 0.20 -11.11 20.71
C ARG A 552 -0.08 -11.85 22.00
N THR A 553 0.98 -12.28 22.67
CA THR A 553 0.93 -13.07 23.92
C THR A 553 1.79 -12.39 24.99
N ARG A 554 1.73 -12.89 26.22
CA ARG A 554 2.56 -12.43 27.32
C ARG A 554 4.07 -12.46 27.00
N GLY A 555 4.52 -13.45 26.24
CA GLY A 555 5.93 -13.56 25.83
C GLY A 555 6.30 -12.80 24.54
N ALA A 556 5.30 -12.26 23.81
CA ALA A 556 5.47 -11.54 22.55
C ALA A 556 4.56 -10.31 22.52
N THR A 557 4.86 -9.33 23.35
CA THR A 557 4.13 -8.06 23.43
C THR A 557 4.47 -7.15 22.25
N CYS A 558 3.61 -6.18 21.95
CA CYS A 558 3.89 -5.18 20.91
C CYS A 558 3.42 -3.79 21.35
N ARG A 559 4.21 -2.78 21.01
CA ARG A 559 3.84 -1.37 21.20
C ARG A 559 3.63 -0.73 19.85
N ILE A 560 2.47 -0.07 19.67
CA ILE A 560 2.09 0.57 18.43
C ILE A 560 1.97 2.07 18.66
N ASP A 561 2.79 2.88 17.99
CA ASP A 561 2.68 4.32 17.94
C ASP A 561 2.18 4.75 16.55
N ILE A 562 1.04 5.44 16.50
CA ILE A 562 0.44 5.96 15.29
C ILE A 562 0.61 7.48 15.29
N VAL A 563 1.55 7.98 14.49
CA VAL A 563 1.88 9.43 14.44
C VAL A 563 1.11 10.05 13.27
N CYS A 564 -0.18 10.27 13.49
CA CYS A 564 -1.06 11.01 12.56
C CYS A 564 -2.36 11.42 13.24
N ASP A 565 -3.08 12.40 12.65
CA ASP A 565 -4.33 12.95 13.15
C ASP A 565 -5.59 12.21 12.65
N ILE A 566 -5.44 11.23 11.75
CA ILE A 566 -6.56 10.54 11.11
C ILE A 566 -7.23 9.62 12.14
N PRO A 567 -8.53 9.79 12.42
CA PRO A 567 -9.29 8.82 13.20
C PRO A 567 -9.43 7.52 12.39
N LEU A 568 -9.15 6.41 13.03
CA LEU A 568 -9.23 5.08 12.43
C LEU A 568 -10.32 4.27 13.13
N PRO A 569 -10.93 3.28 12.48
CA PRO A 569 -11.93 2.39 13.09
C PRO A 569 -11.26 1.37 14.02
N ILE A 570 -10.41 1.83 14.93
CA ILE A 570 -9.71 1.01 15.93
C ILE A 570 -9.82 1.70 17.29
N VAL A 571 -9.69 0.89 18.35
CA VAL A 571 -9.62 1.39 19.72
C VAL A 571 -8.15 1.55 20.11
N VAL A 572 -7.75 2.75 20.55
CA VAL A 572 -6.39 3.01 21.04
C VAL A 572 -6.37 3.12 22.56
N ASP A 573 -5.28 2.70 23.21
CA ASP A 573 -5.19 2.82 24.67
C ASP A 573 -5.08 4.28 25.10
N THR A 574 -4.30 5.09 24.38
CA THR A 574 -4.10 6.49 24.71
C THR A 574 -3.95 7.38 23.47
N VAL A 575 -4.43 8.62 23.58
CA VAL A 575 -4.17 9.68 22.61
C VAL A 575 -3.31 10.75 23.30
N VAL A 576 -2.21 11.13 22.67
CA VAL A 576 -1.27 12.12 23.22
C VAL A 576 -0.93 13.19 22.17
N PRO A 577 -0.89 14.47 22.52
CA PRO A 577 -0.45 15.50 21.59
C PRO A 577 1.06 15.41 21.36
N TRP A 578 1.51 15.73 20.14
CA TRP A 578 2.93 15.72 19.77
C TRP A 578 3.83 16.51 20.70
N ASP A 579 3.34 17.65 21.22
CA ASP A 579 4.11 18.50 22.12
C ASP A 579 4.33 17.88 23.50
N SER A 580 3.55 16.88 23.88
CA SER A 580 3.73 16.12 25.12
C SER A 580 4.64 14.90 24.95
N VAL A 581 5.04 14.57 23.72
CA VAL A 581 6.02 13.52 23.45
C VAL A 581 7.42 14.07 23.75
N GLU A 582 8.15 13.38 24.60
CA GLU A 582 9.49 13.78 25.00
C GLU A 582 10.44 13.80 23.80
N ARG A 583 11.07 14.94 23.58
CA ARG A 583 12.02 15.23 22.49
C ARG A 583 13.20 16.01 23.08
N GLY A 584 14.20 16.34 22.27
CA GLY A 584 15.37 17.10 22.71
C GLY A 584 16.35 16.25 23.52
N ALA A 585 16.98 16.82 24.55
CA ALA A 585 18.06 16.17 25.30
C ALA A 585 17.65 14.84 25.92
N LEU A 586 16.43 14.73 26.46
CA LEU A 586 15.92 13.48 27.02
C LEU A 586 15.80 12.40 25.94
N GLY A 587 15.24 12.73 24.78
CA GLY A 587 15.12 11.82 23.64
C GLY A 587 16.48 11.41 23.07
N ASP A 588 17.41 12.36 22.96
CA ASP A 588 18.77 12.10 22.45
C ASP A 588 19.55 11.17 23.40
N MET A 589 19.45 11.39 24.71
CA MET A 589 20.03 10.49 25.70
C MET A 589 19.38 9.09 25.66
N ALA A 590 18.05 9.04 25.60
CA ALA A 590 17.34 7.77 25.47
C ALA A 590 17.73 7.04 24.19
N GLY A 591 17.78 7.72 23.05
CA GLY A 591 18.18 7.15 21.77
C GLY A 591 19.63 6.66 21.71
N SER A 592 20.54 7.35 22.41
CA SER A 592 21.96 6.96 22.51
C SER A 592 22.22 5.73 23.39
N GLY A 593 21.24 5.34 24.20
CA GLY A 593 21.40 4.26 25.17
C GLY A 593 22.14 4.62 26.44
N VAL A 594 22.50 5.89 26.62
CA VAL A 594 23.20 6.37 27.83
C VAL A 594 22.54 7.64 28.35
N TRP A 595 22.13 7.61 29.60
CA TRP A 595 21.59 8.73 30.30
C TRP A 595 22.67 9.36 31.18
N LEU A 596 23.19 10.53 30.81
CA LEU A 596 24.14 11.28 31.59
C LEU A 596 23.42 12.14 32.64
N ASN A 597 24.05 12.29 33.82
CA ASN A 597 23.48 13.01 34.96
C ASN A 597 24.25 14.31 35.31
N ASN A 598 25.26 14.64 34.50
CA ASN A 598 26.06 15.83 34.64
C ASN A 598 25.78 16.78 33.45
N ARG A 599 25.47 18.05 33.77
CA ARG A 599 25.11 19.05 32.75
C ARG A 599 26.24 19.28 31.74
N ARG A 600 27.48 19.44 32.17
CA ARG A 600 28.63 19.68 31.30
C ARG A 600 28.83 18.52 30.35
N ASP A 601 28.73 17.30 30.86
CA ASP A 601 28.89 16.09 30.05
C ASP A 601 27.74 15.88 29.07
N ILE A 602 26.51 16.27 29.45
CA ILE A 602 25.36 16.25 28.52
C ILE A 602 25.59 17.23 27.37
N GLU A 603 25.99 18.47 27.70
CA GLU A 603 26.24 19.50 26.69
C GLU A 603 27.41 19.12 25.76
N GLU A 604 28.45 18.48 26.26
CA GLU A 604 29.63 18.06 25.51
C GLU A 604 29.36 16.79 24.65
N ALA A 605 28.75 15.77 25.24
CA ALA A 605 28.46 14.52 24.56
C ALA A 605 27.45 14.66 23.39
N PHE A 606 26.56 15.66 23.48
CA PHE A 606 25.50 15.89 22.50
C PHE A 606 25.63 17.27 21.83
N ALA A 607 26.83 17.74 21.58
CA ALA A 607 27.20 19.10 21.14
C ALA A 607 26.58 19.63 19.82
N ARG A 608 25.64 18.96 19.22
CA ARG A 608 24.88 19.45 18.04
C ARG A 608 23.68 20.32 18.46
N VAL A 609 23.91 21.46 19.06
CA VAL A 609 22.94 22.10 19.96
C VAL A 609 22.31 23.34 19.36
N SER A 610 20.95 23.36 19.32
CA SER A 610 20.16 24.60 19.31
C SER A 610 20.00 25.13 20.74
N GLU A 611 19.72 26.44 20.92
CA GLU A 611 19.39 27.01 22.25
C GLU A 611 18.25 26.27 22.99
N TYR A 612 17.33 25.72 22.24
CA TYR A 612 16.24 24.92 22.78
C TYR A 612 16.77 23.64 23.44
N TRP A 613 17.67 22.92 22.77
CA TRP A 613 18.29 21.72 23.32
C TRP A 613 19.10 22.00 24.57
N ALA A 614 19.91 23.06 24.56
CA ALA A 614 20.70 23.47 25.75
C ALA A 614 19.82 23.76 26.97
N ARG A 615 18.69 24.44 26.77
CA ARG A 615 17.69 24.67 27.84
C ARG A 615 17.05 23.37 28.32
N ASP A 616 16.76 22.46 27.42
CA ASP A 616 16.18 21.17 27.75
C ASP A 616 17.20 20.29 28.49
N ALA A 617 18.46 20.23 28.04
CA ALA A 617 19.56 19.55 28.71
C ALA A 617 19.74 20.04 30.14
N ALA A 618 19.69 21.35 30.37
CA ALA A 618 19.77 21.94 31.70
C ALA A 618 18.62 21.47 32.63
N LYS A 619 17.41 21.30 32.11
CA LYS A 619 16.26 20.75 32.87
C LYS A 619 16.42 19.27 33.20
N GLN A 620 17.18 18.52 32.44
CA GLN A 620 17.42 17.09 32.66
C GLN A 620 18.53 16.81 33.69
N MET A 621 19.32 17.82 34.02
CA MET A 621 20.43 17.69 34.97
C MET A 621 19.95 17.17 36.33
N GLY A 622 20.61 16.15 36.86
CA GLY A 622 20.31 15.57 38.18
C GLY A 622 19.03 14.72 38.22
N ARG A 623 18.28 14.61 37.12
CA ARG A 623 17.06 13.77 37.07
C ARG A 623 17.45 12.29 37.03
N ASN A 624 16.56 11.45 37.51
CA ASN A 624 16.75 10.02 37.54
C ASN A 624 15.86 9.39 36.45
N PRO A 625 16.40 8.64 35.49
CA PRO A 625 15.62 8.04 34.40
C PRO A 625 14.50 7.10 34.88
N PHE A 626 14.65 6.48 36.04
CA PHE A 626 13.59 5.67 36.65
C PHE A 626 12.39 6.50 37.16
N LYS A 627 12.57 7.81 37.36
CA LYS A 627 11.51 8.73 37.80
C LYS A 627 10.91 9.56 36.68
N GLU A 628 11.49 9.49 35.48
CA GLU A 628 11.03 10.29 34.34
C GLU A 628 9.74 9.73 33.73
N SER A 629 8.85 10.63 33.32
CA SER A 629 7.51 10.25 32.87
C SER A 629 7.53 9.35 31.64
N ILE A 630 8.42 9.64 30.69
CA ILE A 630 8.56 8.84 29.48
C ILE A 630 9.12 7.45 29.78
N LEU A 631 10.21 7.38 30.54
CA LEU A 631 10.84 6.11 30.90
C LEU A 631 9.97 5.32 31.88
N LYS A 632 9.30 6.00 32.80
CA LYS A 632 8.38 5.41 33.74
C LYS A 632 7.20 4.73 33.08
N ARG A 633 6.62 5.34 32.03
CA ARG A 633 5.55 4.70 31.26
C ARG A 633 6.03 3.47 30.51
N ASP A 634 7.25 3.52 29.99
CA ASP A 634 7.83 2.43 29.18
C ASP A 634 8.40 1.29 30.03
N PHE A 635 8.81 1.57 31.28
CA PHE A 635 9.33 0.59 32.22
C PHE A 635 8.33 0.22 33.32
N SER A 636 7.09 0.72 33.28
CA SER A 636 6.06 0.39 34.26
C SER A 636 5.67 -1.10 34.18
N PRO A 637 5.47 -1.78 35.31
CA PRO A 637 5.20 -3.22 35.37
C PRO A 637 3.80 -3.66 34.94
N SER A 638 3.00 -2.81 34.29
CA SER A 638 1.75 -3.20 33.64
C SER A 638 1.93 -4.15 32.44
N GLY A 639 3.19 -4.35 31.99
CA GLY A 639 3.58 -5.43 31.06
C GLY A 639 4.24 -6.60 31.80
N PRO A 640 4.41 -7.76 31.15
CA PRO A 640 5.05 -8.91 31.78
C PRO A 640 6.49 -8.56 32.18
N ALA A 641 6.82 -8.84 33.44
CA ALA A 641 8.13 -8.54 34.05
C ALA A 641 9.36 -9.11 33.32
N SER A 642 9.14 -10.00 32.33
CA SER A 642 10.19 -10.60 31.51
C SER A 642 10.74 -9.71 30.37
N LEU A 643 10.14 -8.53 30.12
CA LEU A 643 10.53 -7.68 28.99
C LEU A 643 11.18 -6.35 29.39
N VAL A 644 11.31 -6.08 30.69
CA VAL A 644 11.88 -4.81 31.19
C VAL A 644 13.28 -5.08 31.72
N ALA A 645 14.30 -4.90 30.87
CA ALA A 645 15.66 -4.79 31.36
C ALA A 645 15.81 -3.41 32.04
N LEU A 646 16.16 -3.40 33.32
CA LEU A 646 16.38 -2.16 34.09
C LEU A 646 17.67 -1.45 33.63
N PRO A 647 17.68 -0.10 33.59
CA PRO A 647 18.92 0.63 33.35
C PRO A 647 19.97 0.29 34.43
N ARG A 648 21.24 0.16 34.00
CA ARG A 648 22.36 -0.08 34.90
C ARG A 648 22.99 1.25 35.31
N ARG A 649 23.32 1.40 36.56
CA ARG A 649 24.07 2.56 37.04
C ARG A 649 25.51 2.47 36.55
N VAL A 650 26.03 3.59 36.08
CA VAL A 650 27.41 3.76 35.62
C VAL A 650 28.06 4.81 36.46
N THR A 651 29.26 4.51 36.97
CA THR A 651 30.13 5.48 37.62
C THR A 651 31.34 5.71 36.73
N TYR A 652 31.64 6.96 36.44
CA TYR A 652 32.78 7.29 35.58
C TYR A 652 33.52 8.53 36.05
N GLN A 653 34.81 8.61 35.73
CA GLN A 653 35.68 9.73 36.01
C GLN A 653 36.51 10.07 34.76
N ARG A 654 36.51 11.34 34.38
CA ARG A 654 37.30 11.84 33.23
C ARG A 654 38.80 11.92 33.62
N ALA A 655 39.67 11.67 32.70
CA ALA A 655 41.12 11.80 32.89
C ALA A 655 41.44 13.28 33.24
N GLY A 656 42.23 13.47 34.30
CA GLY A 656 42.59 14.80 34.79
C GLY A 656 41.67 15.38 35.90
N GLU A 657 40.51 14.77 36.18
CA GLU A 657 39.64 15.13 37.28
C GLU A 657 40.04 14.33 38.56
N ARG A 658 40.63 14.96 39.56
CA ARG A 658 41.17 14.25 40.74
C ARG A 658 40.13 13.81 41.77
N TRP A 659 38.95 14.45 41.86
CA TRP A 659 38.03 14.27 42.98
C TRP A 659 36.55 14.11 42.59
N HIS A 660 36.21 14.14 41.33
CA HIS A 660 34.80 14.10 40.90
C HIS A 660 34.52 12.81 40.13
N THR A 661 33.68 11.99 40.70
CA THR A 661 33.03 10.85 40.00
C THR A 661 31.64 11.26 39.55
N ASN A 662 31.35 11.08 38.28
CA ASN A 662 30.08 11.34 37.65
C ASN A 662 29.22 10.06 37.56
N THR A 663 27.92 10.24 37.52
CA THR A 663 26.98 9.13 37.40
C THR A 663 26.25 9.21 36.06
N ALA A 664 26.13 8.07 35.43
CA ALA A 664 25.27 7.87 34.27
C ALA A 664 24.40 6.59 34.43
N PHE A 665 23.53 6.35 33.51
CA PHE A 665 22.77 5.11 33.44
C PHE A 665 22.86 4.51 32.00
N ALA A 666 23.26 3.26 31.90
CA ALA A 666 23.17 2.48 30.68
C ALA A 666 21.75 1.99 30.49
N LEU A 667 21.07 2.44 29.46
CA LEU A 667 19.75 1.95 29.08
C LEU A 667 19.85 0.56 28.46
N PRO A 668 18.75 -0.23 28.44
CA PRO A 668 18.81 -1.64 28.02
C PRO A 668 19.41 -1.90 26.65
N HIS A 669 19.31 -0.97 25.72
CA HIS A 669 19.83 -1.03 24.35
C HIS A 669 21.20 -0.35 24.16
N GLY A 670 21.70 0.29 25.20
CA GLY A 670 23.00 0.95 25.21
C GLY A 670 24.14 0.02 25.65
N PRO A 671 25.36 0.56 25.84
CA PRO A 671 26.52 -0.18 26.32
C PRO A 671 26.25 -0.84 27.66
N GLN A 672 26.40 -2.16 27.78
CA GLN A 672 26.02 -2.92 28.98
C GLN A 672 27.20 -3.41 29.82
N ASP A 673 28.41 -3.24 29.36
CA ASP A 673 29.65 -3.61 30.04
C ASP A 673 30.62 -2.44 30.14
N GLY A 674 31.64 -2.58 31.00
CA GLY A 674 32.60 -1.50 31.26
C GLY A 674 33.45 -1.11 30.06
N ALA A 675 33.73 -2.04 29.12
CA ALA A 675 34.57 -1.78 27.95
C ALA A 675 33.81 -0.98 26.89
N THR A 676 32.61 -1.43 26.52
CA THR A 676 31.74 -0.74 25.54
C THR A 676 31.24 0.61 26.09
N MET A 677 30.99 0.72 27.39
CA MET A 677 30.65 1.99 28.03
C MET A 677 31.83 2.97 28.05
N ARG A 678 33.03 2.48 28.28
CA ARG A 678 34.25 3.31 28.21
C ARG A 678 34.44 3.87 26.81
N GLU A 679 34.35 3.03 25.79
CA GLU A 679 34.46 3.44 24.39
C GLU A 679 33.41 4.52 24.06
N TRP A 680 32.14 4.34 24.46
CA TRP A 680 31.08 5.31 24.25
C TRP A 680 31.36 6.67 24.93
N LEU A 681 31.87 6.65 26.17
CA LEU A 681 32.22 7.85 26.93
C LEU A 681 33.45 8.55 26.33
N GLU A 682 34.48 7.78 25.98
CA GLU A 682 35.74 8.34 25.45
C GLU A 682 35.54 8.97 24.07
N ASP A 683 34.70 8.40 23.23
CA ASP A 683 34.33 8.95 21.91
C ASP A 683 33.66 10.34 22.02
N ARG A 684 32.96 10.62 23.13
CA ARG A 684 32.15 11.81 23.31
C ARG A 684 32.72 12.83 24.30
N LEU A 685 33.39 12.37 25.31
CA LEU A 685 33.85 13.16 26.44
C LEU A 685 35.36 13.18 26.64
N GLY A 686 36.10 12.45 25.76
CA GLY A 686 37.53 12.27 25.86
C GLY A 686 37.96 11.21 26.90
N PRO A 687 39.27 11.08 27.19
CA PRO A 687 39.83 9.95 27.97
C PRO A 687 39.20 9.81 29.35
N MET A 688 38.96 8.55 29.76
CA MET A 688 38.38 8.19 31.06
C MET A 688 39.42 7.59 31.99
N ALA A 689 39.53 8.13 33.24
CA ALA A 689 40.34 7.56 34.31
C ALA A 689 39.71 6.30 34.88
N HIS A 690 38.39 6.34 35.08
CA HIS A 690 37.60 5.23 35.64
C HIS A 690 36.25 5.10 34.95
N VAL A 691 35.81 3.87 34.70
CA VAL A 691 34.45 3.53 34.22
C VAL A 691 34.04 2.21 34.85
N GLU A 692 32.93 2.21 35.58
CA GLU A 692 32.35 1.03 36.21
C GLU A 692 30.85 0.95 35.89
N VAL A 693 30.40 -0.19 35.41
CA VAL A 693 28.99 -0.49 35.16
C VAL A 693 28.52 -1.47 36.22
N GLU A 694 27.52 -1.06 37.02
CA GLU A 694 26.97 -1.86 38.11
C GLU A 694 26.46 -3.22 37.58
N ARG A 695 26.93 -4.31 38.22
CA ARG A 695 26.43 -5.66 37.94
C ARG A 695 25.09 -5.85 38.65
N LEU A 696 24.05 -6.23 37.91
CA LEU A 696 22.78 -6.62 38.54
C LEU A 696 23.03 -7.83 39.44
N PRO A 697 22.64 -7.79 40.74
CA PRO A 697 22.81 -8.94 41.63
C PRO A 697 21.99 -10.12 41.12
N MET A 698 22.66 -11.28 40.91
CA MET A 698 22.05 -12.49 40.36
C MET A 698 20.90 -13.08 41.18
N LYS A 699 20.62 -12.61 42.41
CA LYS A 699 19.60 -13.16 43.31
C LYS A 699 18.30 -12.34 43.45
N HIS A 700 18.11 -11.23 42.76
CA HIS A 700 16.96 -10.34 43.01
C HIS A 700 16.12 -9.98 41.79
N SER A 701 16.17 -10.77 40.72
CA SER A 701 15.43 -10.40 39.50
C SER A 701 13.88 -10.33 39.67
N ALA A 702 13.30 -11.17 40.53
CA ALA A 702 11.86 -11.10 40.81
C ALA A 702 11.52 -10.21 42.03
N LEU A 703 12.34 -10.21 43.06
CA LEU A 703 12.09 -9.46 44.32
C LEU A 703 12.47 -7.96 44.19
N ALA A 704 13.56 -7.65 43.47
CA ALA A 704 13.93 -6.26 43.15
C ALA A 704 12.94 -5.60 42.21
N LEU A 705 12.37 -6.35 41.24
CA LEU A 705 11.27 -5.90 40.40
C LEU A 705 9.98 -5.67 41.21
N ALA A 706 9.66 -6.54 42.17
CA ALA A 706 8.51 -6.39 43.07
C ALA A 706 8.67 -5.27 44.06
N MET A 707 9.89 -5.00 44.57
CA MET A 707 10.19 -3.90 45.50
C MET A 707 10.30 -2.56 44.77
N ALA A 708 10.86 -2.53 43.57
CA ALA A 708 10.81 -1.35 42.71
C ALA A 708 9.36 -1.01 42.30
N ALA A 709 8.51 -1.98 42.09
CA ALA A 709 7.08 -1.78 41.82
C ALA A 709 6.28 -1.26 43.00
N LYS A 710 6.72 -1.51 44.25
CA LYS A 710 6.08 -0.97 45.47
C LYS A 710 6.57 0.40 45.89
N SER A 711 7.71 0.85 45.37
CA SER A 711 8.27 2.19 45.65
C SER A 711 7.97 3.24 44.56
N TRP A 712 7.09 2.89 43.62
CA TRP A 712 6.72 3.69 42.46
C TRP A 712 5.27 4.19 42.55
#